data_417bb518a9e11cddecfc9bfffc9c2083
#
_entry.id   417bb518a9e11cddecfc9bfffc9c2083
#
_cell.length_a   1.000
_cell.length_b   1.000
_cell.length_c   1.000
_cell.angle_alpha   90.00
_cell.angle_beta   90.00
_cell.angle_gamma   90.00
#
_symmetry.space_group_name_H-M   'P 1'
#
loop_
_entity.id
_entity.type
_entity.pdbx_description
1 polymer ?
#
loop_
_entity_poly.entity_id
_entity_poly.type
_entity_poly.pdbx_seq_one_letter_code
_entity_poly.pdbx_strand_id
1 'polypeptide(L)'
;MADLLASVRTRQRRHLWIQGVLLGTVAALVLLTATGLLGRVAPGLAQALLWLAVPVGAAVACVFGIVLARRQVGDDLRTARLVGQRRPELSLDVLAAVELSHARREEAGWSPQLADAFLEQMDERARTVDPRRVVDGQPLRRVALASGGAVLALAVLMFFVGGRWAAGWKHLREQAARPETAAQVEPITGDIELTYRYPAYTGLAPRTVPGTNGEVSAPSGTEVALKTRSDRPIERAEVVVNDQVLPLTVTGGRELTGSFVAKQGGHYHFVFYGSRAKPLAVGPDIPLTVEVDKAPQVTLLTPAAEVEVDPGQTVTLKYEAQDDYGLSGLSLVFRMPGAKQETRVNLPREDSRRSRGTYTWDLGPLKPAPGDRITYYVEAKDNDAVEGPKKGVSRTQTLRVYSAAEHRRAALEKAEALWGRLVDHLADRLEGPDRAKQKDAQAVEAARTVDASGTALAEDFRMQGAELSREKDVPKEIVSALANIGGELKRSVSTTSDFRRLYLRTQRARGEDWGTGTRLTAVVDDEIEGLERDILYLESLLDRQKLEALQELTKQLANDRRDLSRLIEQYKANPDESAREQVMQQIQQLKSRIQELMQRMAELRKGIRDEHLNAEALSEMMQQEDMQGAMDEVERLMQEGKADEALAKLQELGMQMDEMLDSMDKSQEEFGAEQYPELAEKFGKFMDDLQGTMDEQQKVAEQTRALRDQARNQNRDRLKEKGQALKDELARKVKQVQENYQKLDPARLNSRASRPLEEAQSELRNLENALKVDDFDLAAESAARAEDAARQLSSMGEQQRQLDEMFGNPPEVRQQSAQLAERLKKDARDVSDVSQQLQSLFPPPGSQLSQAEKQQLQQLGQRQQQLEQRAQGLRQQMEDMEQTAPLFGEEAGQQMDEVGQRMGEASQRMQGKDPGRGYGEQQAAMEGLKRFQQQMQQSQQGRKGGRGLPMPMGSGRRQEGNGRNPQDKVELPDEDAFQAPREFRKDLLDAMKQGAPEKYREQVKRYYEELVK
;
A
#
# COMPACT_ATOMS: atom_id res chain seq x y z
N MET A 1 -19.73 8.02 -22.42
CA MET A 1 -19.61 6.67 -23.03
C MET A 1 -20.08 5.56 -22.10
N ALA A 2 -19.59 5.46 -20.88
CA ALA A 2 -20.01 4.43 -19.92
C ALA A 2 -21.53 4.39 -19.67
N ASP A 3 -22.17 5.55 -19.56
CA ASP A 3 -23.62 5.67 -19.37
C ASP A 3 -24.42 5.17 -20.58
N LEU A 4 -23.94 5.41 -21.80
CA LEU A 4 -24.56 4.85 -23.02
C LEU A 4 -24.48 3.33 -23.01
N LEU A 5 -23.27 2.76 -22.75
CA LEU A 5 -23.10 1.30 -22.71
C LEU A 5 -23.92 0.67 -21.58
N ALA A 6 -23.99 1.30 -20.41
CA ALA A 6 -24.83 0.83 -19.30
C ALA A 6 -26.31 0.86 -19.66
N SER A 7 -26.79 1.92 -20.30
CA SER A 7 -28.19 2.06 -20.72
C SER A 7 -28.57 1.06 -21.82
N VAL A 8 -27.70 0.85 -22.81
CA VAL A 8 -27.87 -0.16 -23.85
C VAL A 8 -27.85 -1.56 -23.25
N ARG A 9 -26.92 -1.85 -22.33
CA ARG A 9 -26.81 -3.13 -21.63
C ARG A 9 -28.07 -3.47 -20.81
N THR A 10 -28.53 -2.52 -20.01
CA THR A 10 -29.72 -2.72 -19.17
C THR A 10 -30.97 -2.92 -20.03
N ARG A 11 -31.10 -2.15 -21.12
CA ARG A 11 -32.22 -2.28 -22.03
C ARG A 11 -32.22 -3.60 -22.81
N GLN A 12 -31.06 -4.03 -23.34
CA GLN A 12 -30.92 -5.31 -24.05
C GLN A 12 -31.17 -6.49 -23.11
N ARG A 13 -30.64 -6.45 -21.89
CA ARG A 13 -30.93 -7.47 -20.86
C ARG A 13 -32.41 -7.53 -20.56
N ARG A 14 -33.08 -6.40 -20.38
CA ARG A 14 -34.54 -6.34 -20.14
C ARG A 14 -35.32 -6.96 -21.29
N HIS A 15 -34.98 -6.68 -22.54
CA HIS A 15 -35.62 -7.26 -23.70
C HIS A 15 -35.46 -8.78 -23.75
N LEU A 16 -34.25 -9.29 -23.51
CA LEU A 16 -33.99 -10.73 -23.48
C LEU A 16 -34.71 -11.43 -22.32
N TRP A 17 -34.78 -10.80 -21.14
CA TRP A 17 -35.57 -11.33 -20.04
C TRP A 17 -37.06 -11.40 -20.37
N ILE A 18 -37.64 -10.39 -20.97
CA ILE A 18 -39.06 -10.38 -21.37
C ILE A 18 -39.31 -11.47 -22.42
N GLN A 19 -38.42 -11.60 -23.40
CA GLN A 19 -38.52 -12.69 -24.42
C GLN A 19 -38.42 -14.06 -23.76
N GLY A 20 -37.50 -14.28 -22.87
CA GLY A 20 -37.34 -15.53 -22.14
C GLY A 20 -38.55 -15.88 -21.29
N VAL A 21 -39.10 -14.91 -20.58
CA VAL A 21 -40.33 -15.09 -19.78
C VAL A 21 -41.52 -15.42 -20.69
N LEU A 22 -41.69 -14.71 -21.80
CA LEU A 22 -42.79 -15.00 -22.75
C LEU A 22 -42.70 -16.41 -23.36
N LEU A 23 -41.52 -16.80 -23.81
CA LEU A 23 -41.29 -18.15 -24.36
C LEU A 23 -41.39 -19.22 -23.28
N GLY A 24 -40.84 -18.95 -22.05
CA GLY A 24 -40.93 -19.86 -20.93
C GLY A 24 -42.38 -20.12 -20.47
N THR A 25 -43.20 -19.06 -20.46
CA THR A 25 -44.63 -19.19 -20.13
C THR A 25 -45.39 -20.00 -21.18
N VAL A 26 -45.11 -19.81 -22.47
CA VAL A 26 -45.69 -20.62 -23.55
C VAL A 26 -45.26 -22.09 -23.41
N ALA A 27 -43.98 -22.36 -23.17
CA ALA A 27 -43.48 -23.72 -22.97
C ALA A 27 -44.15 -24.41 -21.77
N ALA A 28 -44.28 -23.72 -20.65
CA ALA A 28 -44.99 -24.24 -19.47
C ALA A 28 -46.47 -24.52 -19.74
N LEU A 29 -47.14 -23.60 -20.46
CA LEU A 29 -48.55 -23.78 -20.83
C LEU A 29 -48.73 -24.97 -21.79
N VAL A 30 -47.83 -25.18 -22.75
CA VAL A 30 -47.85 -26.35 -23.64
C VAL A 30 -47.70 -27.65 -22.83
N LEU A 31 -46.78 -27.71 -21.91
CA LEU A 31 -46.58 -28.87 -21.04
C LEU A 31 -47.79 -29.12 -20.13
N LEU A 32 -48.40 -28.08 -19.56
CA LEU A 32 -49.61 -28.19 -18.75
C LEU A 32 -50.83 -28.66 -19.57
N THR A 33 -50.96 -28.22 -20.83
CA THR A 33 -52.02 -28.70 -21.70
C THR A 33 -51.82 -30.17 -22.07
N ALA A 34 -50.56 -30.55 -22.38
CA ALA A 34 -50.18 -31.92 -22.63
C ALA A 34 -50.44 -32.85 -21.41
N THR A 35 -50.17 -32.37 -20.22
CA THR A 35 -50.47 -33.11 -18.96
C THR A 35 -51.94 -33.47 -18.85
N GLY A 36 -52.83 -32.49 -19.08
CA GLY A 36 -54.27 -32.75 -19.00
C GLY A 36 -54.78 -33.71 -20.10
N LEU A 37 -54.19 -33.63 -21.30
CA LEU A 37 -54.57 -34.53 -22.41
C LEU A 37 -54.11 -36.00 -22.24
N LEU A 38 -52.90 -36.15 -21.68
CA LEU A 38 -52.27 -37.45 -21.43
C LEU A 38 -52.70 -38.10 -20.13
N GLY A 39 -53.34 -37.34 -19.21
CA GLY A 39 -53.71 -37.79 -17.87
C GLY A 39 -54.56 -39.09 -17.82
N ARG A 40 -55.31 -39.44 -18.88
CA ARG A 40 -56.05 -40.66 -18.97
C ARG A 40 -55.31 -41.81 -19.66
N VAL A 41 -54.41 -41.47 -20.58
CA VAL A 41 -53.80 -42.51 -21.50
C VAL A 41 -52.42 -42.93 -20.86
N ALA A 42 -51.70 -42.04 -20.29
CA ALA A 42 -50.35 -42.28 -19.72
C ALA A 42 -50.17 -41.48 -18.46
N PRO A 43 -50.78 -41.89 -17.33
CA PRO A 43 -50.73 -41.04 -16.08
C PRO A 43 -49.36 -40.82 -15.55
N GLY A 44 -48.38 -41.74 -15.62
CA GLY A 44 -47.01 -41.57 -15.19
C GLY A 44 -46.27 -40.52 -16.03
N LEU A 45 -46.46 -40.50 -17.36
CA LEU A 45 -45.92 -39.46 -18.24
C LEU A 45 -46.57 -38.10 -17.96
N ALA A 46 -47.85 -38.06 -17.67
CA ALA A 46 -48.57 -36.85 -17.33
C ALA A 46 -48.05 -36.23 -16.01
N GLN A 47 -47.78 -37.04 -15.01
CA GLN A 47 -47.16 -36.59 -13.76
C GLN A 47 -45.73 -36.04 -13.98
N ALA A 48 -44.90 -36.74 -14.79
CA ALA A 48 -43.58 -36.27 -15.16
C ALA A 48 -43.63 -34.90 -15.86
N LEU A 49 -44.55 -34.72 -16.82
CA LEU A 49 -44.75 -33.45 -17.52
C LEU A 49 -45.23 -32.33 -16.60
N LEU A 50 -46.04 -32.64 -15.60
CA LEU A 50 -46.50 -31.69 -14.59
C LEU A 50 -45.30 -31.14 -13.78
N TRP A 51 -44.44 -32.03 -13.33
CA TRP A 51 -43.24 -31.63 -12.57
C TRP A 51 -42.20 -30.89 -13.43
N LEU A 52 -42.16 -31.16 -14.73
CA LEU A 52 -41.27 -30.51 -15.68
C LEU A 52 -41.77 -29.13 -16.17
N ALA A 53 -43.07 -28.85 -16.09
CA ALA A 53 -43.66 -27.65 -16.66
C ALA A 53 -43.02 -26.34 -16.10
N VAL A 54 -42.87 -26.24 -14.79
CA VAL A 54 -42.27 -25.07 -14.14
C VAL A 54 -40.75 -25.01 -14.36
N PRO A 55 -39.97 -26.09 -14.14
CA PRO A 55 -38.51 -26.05 -14.36
C PRO A 55 -38.14 -25.75 -15.83
N VAL A 56 -38.86 -26.31 -16.82
CA VAL A 56 -38.57 -26.03 -18.24
C VAL A 56 -38.88 -24.57 -18.58
N GLY A 57 -40.03 -24.05 -18.13
CA GLY A 57 -40.35 -22.63 -18.32
C GLY A 57 -39.29 -21.69 -17.67
N ALA A 58 -38.86 -22.03 -16.46
CA ALA A 58 -37.81 -21.30 -15.77
C ALA A 58 -36.44 -21.42 -16.47
N ALA A 59 -36.08 -22.62 -16.93
CA ALA A 59 -34.85 -22.85 -17.68
C ALA A 59 -34.81 -22.03 -18.98
N VAL A 60 -35.90 -21.98 -19.76
CA VAL A 60 -35.99 -21.14 -20.95
C VAL A 60 -35.83 -19.67 -20.62
N ALA A 61 -36.47 -19.17 -19.56
CA ALA A 61 -36.35 -17.80 -19.10
C ALA A 61 -34.90 -17.50 -18.68
N CYS A 62 -34.25 -18.42 -17.94
CA CYS A 62 -32.85 -18.27 -17.51
C CYS A 62 -31.85 -18.29 -18.67
N VAL A 63 -32.06 -19.14 -19.68
CA VAL A 63 -31.21 -19.17 -20.87
C VAL A 63 -31.23 -17.83 -21.60
N PHE A 64 -32.40 -17.25 -21.84
CA PHE A 64 -32.51 -15.95 -22.47
C PHE A 64 -32.05 -14.85 -21.55
N GLY A 65 -32.47 -14.82 -20.30
CA GLY A 65 -32.15 -13.75 -19.35
C GLY A 65 -30.71 -13.74 -18.87
N ILE A 66 -30.07 -14.90 -18.72
CA ILE A 66 -28.71 -15.01 -18.18
C ILE A 66 -27.71 -15.37 -19.26
N VAL A 67 -27.90 -16.52 -19.96
CA VAL A 67 -26.88 -17.04 -20.87
C VAL A 67 -26.76 -16.19 -22.13
N LEU A 68 -27.89 -15.92 -22.81
CA LEU A 68 -27.86 -15.06 -24.00
C LEU A 68 -27.52 -13.61 -23.66
N ALA A 69 -28.00 -13.10 -22.53
CA ALA A 69 -27.66 -11.76 -22.10
C ALA A 69 -26.17 -11.62 -21.79
N ARG A 70 -25.54 -12.63 -21.14
CA ARG A 70 -24.07 -12.65 -20.94
C ARG A 70 -23.31 -12.78 -22.25
N ARG A 71 -23.80 -13.53 -23.20
CA ARG A 71 -23.17 -13.69 -24.52
C ARG A 71 -23.20 -12.40 -25.33
N GLN A 72 -24.32 -11.65 -25.31
CA GLN A 72 -24.51 -10.46 -26.13
C GLN A 72 -23.99 -9.18 -25.49
N VAL A 73 -24.17 -9.01 -24.19
CA VAL A 73 -23.87 -7.76 -23.45
C VAL A 73 -23.23 -8.05 -22.09
N GLY A 74 -22.42 -9.11 -21.98
CA GLY A 74 -21.73 -9.50 -20.73
C GLY A 74 -20.69 -8.49 -20.32
N ASP A 75 -19.88 -8.02 -21.27
CA ASP A 75 -18.75 -7.11 -21.07
C ASP A 75 -18.95 -5.83 -21.87
N ASP A 76 -18.18 -4.78 -21.53
CA ASP A 76 -18.22 -3.48 -22.23
C ASP A 76 -17.82 -3.64 -23.70
N LEU A 77 -16.83 -4.47 -24.02
CA LEU A 77 -16.42 -4.78 -25.38
C LEU A 77 -17.53 -5.44 -26.21
N ARG A 78 -18.29 -6.35 -25.62
CA ARG A 78 -19.43 -7.00 -26.31
C ARG A 78 -20.56 -6.01 -26.52
N THR A 79 -20.82 -5.15 -25.54
CA THR A 79 -21.83 -4.09 -25.65
C THR A 79 -21.41 -3.07 -26.70
N ALA A 80 -20.14 -2.68 -26.76
CA ALA A 80 -19.55 -1.81 -27.77
C ALA A 80 -19.71 -2.40 -29.19
N ARG A 81 -19.43 -3.69 -29.36
CA ARG A 81 -19.64 -4.39 -30.63
C ARG A 81 -21.11 -4.40 -31.06
N LEU A 82 -22.03 -4.56 -30.12
CA LEU A 82 -23.48 -4.50 -30.40
C LEU A 82 -23.87 -3.07 -30.89
N VAL A 83 -23.34 -2.04 -30.24
CA VAL A 83 -23.55 -0.62 -30.66
C VAL A 83 -22.98 -0.42 -32.05
N GLY A 84 -21.75 -0.87 -32.32
CA GLY A 84 -21.08 -0.74 -33.60
C GLY A 84 -21.79 -1.48 -34.75
N GLN A 85 -22.33 -2.71 -34.49
CA GLN A 85 -23.13 -3.43 -35.47
C GLN A 85 -24.41 -2.72 -35.87
N ARG A 86 -24.99 -1.92 -34.96
CA ARG A 86 -26.24 -1.19 -35.21
C ARG A 86 -26.01 0.27 -35.69
N ARG A 87 -24.84 0.76 -35.49
CA ARG A 87 -24.39 2.07 -35.92
C ARG A 87 -22.98 1.96 -36.52
N PRO A 88 -22.88 1.60 -37.82
CA PRO A 88 -21.60 1.39 -38.49
C PRO A 88 -20.68 2.64 -38.45
N GLU A 89 -21.29 3.82 -38.40
CA GLU A 89 -20.61 5.12 -38.31
C GLU A 89 -19.76 5.29 -37.02
N LEU A 90 -20.12 4.58 -35.95
CA LEU A 90 -19.48 4.64 -34.65
C LEU A 90 -18.76 3.33 -34.28
N SER A 91 -18.69 2.35 -35.18
CA SER A 91 -18.28 0.99 -34.82
C SER A 91 -16.83 0.89 -34.39
N LEU A 92 -15.92 1.59 -35.06
CA LEU A 92 -14.49 1.58 -34.73
C LEU A 92 -14.21 2.50 -33.52
N ASP A 93 -14.83 3.66 -33.51
CA ASP A 93 -14.62 4.66 -32.46
C ASP A 93 -15.09 4.18 -31.07
N VAL A 94 -16.27 3.54 -31.01
CA VAL A 94 -16.82 2.99 -29.75
C VAL A 94 -15.97 1.83 -29.26
N LEU A 95 -15.49 0.97 -30.16
CA LEU A 95 -14.66 -0.17 -29.79
C LEU A 95 -13.30 0.32 -29.28
N ALA A 96 -12.68 1.24 -30.03
CA ALA A 96 -11.40 1.88 -29.62
C ALA A 96 -11.50 2.61 -28.29
N ALA A 97 -12.60 3.33 -28.04
CA ALA A 97 -12.82 4.02 -26.77
C ALA A 97 -12.95 3.05 -25.58
N VAL A 98 -13.59 1.89 -25.79
CA VAL A 98 -13.68 0.86 -24.74
C VAL A 98 -12.33 0.17 -24.53
N GLU A 99 -11.61 -0.16 -25.57
CA GLU A 99 -10.26 -0.74 -25.47
C GLU A 99 -9.29 0.22 -24.78
N LEU A 100 -9.29 1.49 -25.17
CA LEU A 100 -8.48 2.53 -24.51
C LEU A 100 -8.84 2.70 -23.03
N SER A 101 -10.11 2.63 -22.67
CA SER A 101 -10.52 2.75 -21.26
C SER A 101 -10.08 1.57 -20.39
N HIS A 102 -9.81 0.39 -21.01
CA HIS A 102 -9.29 -0.81 -20.33
C HIS A 102 -7.75 -0.87 -20.37
N ALA A 103 -7.14 -0.56 -21.52
CA ALA A 103 -5.69 -0.57 -21.71
C ALA A 103 -4.95 0.46 -20.82
N ARG A 104 -5.62 1.56 -20.47
CA ARG A 104 -5.09 2.61 -19.60
C ARG A 104 -4.64 2.15 -18.20
N ARG A 105 -4.98 0.95 -17.81
CA ARG A 105 -4.57 0.37 -16.52
C ARG A 105 -3.36 -0.58 -16.62
N GLU A 106 -2.95 -0.97 -17.81
CA GLU A 106 -2.04 -2.11 -17.97
C GLU A 106 -0.90 -1.92 -19.00
N GLU A 107 -0.90 -0.89 -19.87
CA GLU A 107 0.14 -0.78 -20.93
C GLU A 107 0.74 0.63 -21.03
N ALA A 108 2.05 0.71 -20.77
CA ALA A 108 2.91 1.84 -21.09
C ALA A 108 3.10 1.96 -22.62
N GLY A 109 2.53 2.99 -23.23
CA GLY A 109 2.74 3.24 -24.67
C GLY A 109 1.80 4.23 -25.33
N TRP A 110 0.82 4.74 -24.63
CA TRP A 110 -0.17 5.68 -25.17
C TRP A 110 -0.09 7.02 -24.45
N SER A 111 -0.15 8.14 -25.18
CA SER A 111 -0.28 9.47 -24.57
C SER A 111 -1.60 9.54 -23.78
N PRO A 112 -1.58 9.71 -22.46
CA PRO A 112 -2.80 9.76 -21.65
C PRO A 112 -3.75 10.90 -22.07
N GLN A 113 -3.17 12.02 -22.49
CA GLN A 113 -3.91 13.22 -22.90
C GLN A 113 -4.69 13.00 -24.19
N LEU A 114 -4.09 12.32 -25.19
CA LEU A 114 -4.78 11.96 -26.42
C LEU A 114 -5.90 10.95 -26.18
N ALA A 115 -5.67 10.01 -25.27
CA ALA A 115 -6.69 9.05 -24.88
C ALA A 115 -7.86 9.75 -24.16
N ASP A 116 -7.58 10.70 -23.26
CA ASP A 116 -8.61 11.48 -22.58
C ASP A 116 -9.39 12.37 -23.53
N ALA A 117 -8.73 13.11 -24.41
CA ALA A 117 -9.38 13.95 -25.42
C ALA A 117 -10.26 13.10 -26.37
N PHE A 118 -9.79 11.92 -26.78
CA PHE A 118 -10.59 10.99 -27.58
C PHE A 118 -11.78 10.46 -26.79
N LEU A 119 -11.60 10.09 -25.52
CA LEU A 119 -12.68 9.61 -24.66
C LEU A 119 -13.70 10.71 -24.38
N GLU A 120 -13.26 11.96 -24.19
CA GLU A 120 -14.16 13.11 -24.01
C GLU A 120 -14.95 13.41 -25.28
N GLN A 121 -14.32 13.44 -26.44
CA GLN A 121 -14.99 13.57 -27.74
C GLN A 121 -16.00 12.45 -27.97
N MET A 122 -15.66 11.22 -27.57
CA MET A 122 -16.55 10.09 -27.67
C MET A 122 -17.69 10.15 -26.65
N ASP A 123 -17.46 10.73 -25.47
CA ASP A 123 -18.55 10.93 -24.49
C ASP A 123 -19.57 11.97 -24.99
N GLU A 124 -19.12 13.02 -25.63
CA GLU A 124 -20.00 14.02 -26.24
C GLU A 124 -20.81 13.41 -27.39
N ARG A 125 -20.19 12.66 -28.30
CA ARG A 125 -20.89 11.91 -29.36
C ARG A 125 -21.83 10.85 -28.78
N ALA A 126 -21.45 10.17 -27.72
CA ALA A 126 -22.31 9.17 -27.08
C ALA A 126 -23.59 9.77 -26.48
N ARG A 127 -23.55 11.00 -25.99
CA ARG A 127 -24.75 11.74 -25.48
C ARG A 127 -25.78 12.00 -26.55
N THR A 128 -25.37 12.09 -27.82
CA THR A 128 -26.29 12.30 -28.95
C THR A 128 -26.98 11.02 -29.42
N VAL A 129 -26.50 9.83 -28.97
CA VAL A 129 -27.02 8.52 -29.39
C VAL A 129 -28.16 8.10 -28.47
N ASP A 130 -29.38 8.02 -29.03
CA ASP A 130 -30.55 7.50 -28.30
C ASP A 130 -30.43 5.97 -28.14
N PRO A 131 -30.30 5.43 -26.91
CA PRO A 131 -30.23 4.00 -26.64
C PRO A 131 -31.43 3.22 -27.21
N ARG A 132 -32.57 3.92 -27.44
CA ARG A 132 -33.77 3.30 -28.03
C ARG A 132 -33.59 2.94 -29.51
N ARG A 133 -32.71 3.65 -30.21
CA ARG A 133 -32.42 3.38 -31.63
C ARG A 133 -31.34 2.30 -31.82
N VAL A 134 -30.55 2.02 -30.78
CA VAL A 134 -29.52 0.99 -30.79
C VAL A 134 -30.11 -0.39 -30.46
N VAL A 135 -31.00 -0.45 -29.50
CA VAL A 135 -31.68 -1.72 -29.13
C VAL A 135 -32.97 -1.85 -29.91
N ASP A 136 -32.92 -2.71 -30.94
CA ASP A 136 -34.08 -2.97 -31.79
C ASP A 136 -35.21 -3.69 -31.01
N GLY A 137 -36.41 -3.10 -31.07
CA GLY A 137 -37.59 -3.67 -30.44
C GLY A 137 -38.33 -4.72 -31.33
N GLN A 138 -37.93 -4.86 -32.59
CA GLN A 138 -38.61 -5.80 -33.51
C GLN A 138 -38.55 -7.25 -33.06
N PRO A 139 -37.39 -7.79 -32.56
CA PRO A 139 -37.34 -9.16 -32.05
C PRO A 139 -38.28 -9.38 -30.87
N LEU A 140 -38.41 -8.42 -29.98
CA LEU A 140 -39.32 -8.49 -28.84
C LEU A 140 -40.80 -8.51 -29.32
N ARG A 141 -41.14 -7.64 -30.29
CA ARG A 141 -42.49 -7.61 -30.87
C ARG A 141 -42.83 -8.90 -31.59
N ARG A 142 -41.90 -9.47 -32.35
CA ARG A 142 -42.08 -10.77 -33.04
C ARG A 142 -42.31 -11.91 -32.02
N VAL A 143 -41.50 -11.95 -30.96
CA VAL A 143 -41.67 -12.96 -29.90
C VAL A 143 -43.00 -12.76 -29.17
N ALA A 144 -43.37 -11.51 -28.84
CA ALA A 144 -44.62 -11.19 -28.18
C ALA A 144 -45.85 -11.61 -29.05
N LEU A 145 -45.82 -11.31 -30.36
CA LEU A 145 -46.86 -11.68 -31.29
C LEU A 145 -46.92 -13.22 -31.47
N ALA A 146 -45.79 -13.90 -31.62
CA ALA A 146 -45.69 -15.34 -31.69
C ALA A 146 -46.20 -16.01 -30.41
N SER A 147 -45.80 -15.51 -29.26
CA SER A 147 -46.27 -16.01 -27.96
C SER A 147 -47.76 -15.75 -27.75
N GLY A 148 -48.26 -14.58 -28.14
CA GLY A 148 -49.69 -14.26 -28.14
C GLY A 148 -50.48 -15.18 -29.05
N GLY A 149 -49.97 -15.41 -30.29
CA GLY A 149 -50.54 -16.35 -31.24
C GLY A 149 -50.57 -17.80 -30.73
N ALA A 150 -49.49 -18.24 -30.08
CA ALA A 150 -49.40 -19.57 -29.47
C ALA A 150 -50.39 -19.74 -28.31
N VAL A 151 -50.53 -18.72 -27.45
CA VAL A 151 -51.52 -18.71 -26.36
C VAL A 151 -52.95 -18.76 -26.94
N LEU A 152 -53.22 -17.98 -27.99
CA LEU A 152 -54.52 -18.01 -28.66
C LEU A 152 -54.81 -19.38 -29.28
N ALA A 153 -53.83 -19.98 -29.95
CA ALA A 153 -53.94 -21.32 -30.53
C ALA A 153 -54.19 -22.38 -29.43
N LEU A 154 -53.51 -22.27 -28.28
CA LEU A 154 -53.79 -23.13 -27.13
C LEU A 154 -55.18 -22.89 -26.54
N ALA A 155 -55.67 -21.66 -26.51
CA ALA A 155 -57.02 -21.33 -26.06
C ALA A 155 -58.10 -21.92 -27.00
N VAL A 156 -57.85 -21.80 -28.31
CA VAL A 156 -58.75 -22.43 -29.34
C VAL A 156 -58.70 -23.93 -29.18
N LEU A 157 -57.51 -24.53 -29.03
CA LEU A 157 -57.37 -25.97 -28.78
C LEU A 157 -58.16 -26.39 -27.53
N MET A 158 -58.02 -25.61 -26.45
CA MET A 158 -58.75 -25.87 -25.21
C MET A 158 -60.28 -25.75 -25.34
N PHE A 159 -60.77 -24.85 -26.18
CA PHE A 159 -62.19 -24.76 -26.47
C PHE A 159 -62.77 -26.08 -27.12
N PHE A 160 -62.00 -26.68 -28.02
CA PHE A 160 -62.44 -27.93 -28.69
C PHE A 160 -62.18 -29.21 -27.87
N VAL A 161 -61.10 -29.19 -27.02
CA VAL A 161 -60.69 -30.43 -26.34
C VAL A 161 -60.78 -30.27 -24.79
N GLY A 162 -61.37 -29.21 -24.35
CA GLY A 162 -61.41 -28.83 -22.91
C GLY A 162 -62.10 -29.88 -22.00
N GLY A 163 -63.12 -30.52 -22.53
CA GLY A 163 -63.79 -31.65 -21.82
C GLY A 163 -62.87 -32.85 -21.59
N ARG A 164 -62.03 -33.22 -22.61
CA ARG A 164 -61.05 -34.32 -22.47
C ARG A 164 -59.90 -33.89 -21.55
N TRP A 165 -59.47 -32.63 -21.60
CA TRP A 165 -58.47 -32.09 -20.76
C TRP A 165 -58.87 -32.05 -19.27
N ALA A 166 -60.10 -31.54 -18.97
CA ALA A 166 -60.64 -31.54 -17.64
C ALA A 166 -60.83 -32.95 -17.07
N ALA A 167 -61.22 -33.90 -17.92
CA ALA A 167 -61.39 -35.32 -17.53
C ALA A 167 -59.98 -35.95 -17.22
N GLY A 168 -58.90 -35.55 -17.92
CA GLY A 168 -57.53 -36.00 -17.64
C GLY A 168 -57.06 -35.51 -16.32
N TRP A 169 -57.26 -34.19 -16.00
CA TRP A 169 -56.93 -33.60 -14.69
C TRP A 169 -57.77 -34.20 -13.55
N LYS A 170 -59.09 -34.49 -13.79
CA LYS A 170 -59.92 -35.17 -12.82
C LYS A 170 -59.36 -36.54 -12.51
N HIS A 171 -58.97 -37.32 -13.55
CA HIS A 171 -58.37 -38.64 -13.37
C HIS A 171 -57.05 -38.62 -12.62
N LEU A 172 -56.12 -37.67 -12.93
CA LEU A 172 -54.88 -37.46 -12.18
C LEU A 172 -55.16 -37.09 -10.73
N ARG A 173 -56.12 -36.24 -10.47
CA ARG A 173 -56.55 -35.85 -9.12
C ARG A 173 -57.18 -36.99 -8.33
N GLU A 174 -57.97 -37.81 -9.00
CA GLU A 174 -58.58 -39.02 -8.42
C GLU A 174 -57.55 -40.14 -8.20
N GLN A 175 -56.46 -40.22 -8.97
CA GLN A 175 -55.30 -41.07 -8.70
C GLN A 175 -54.46 -40.57 -7.56
N ALA A 176 -54.25 -39.25 -7.47
CA ALA A 176 -53.53 -38.63 -6.35
C ALA A 176 -54.36 -38.64 -5.05
N ALA A 177 -55.71 -38.74 -5.18
CA ALA A 177 -56.65 -38.82 -4.04
C ALA A 177 -57.06 -40.26 -3.73
N ARG A 178 -56.66 -41.24 -4.54
CA ARG A 178 -56.69 -42.62 -4.11
C ARG A 178 -55.52 -42.80 -3.15
N PRO A 179 -55.71 -42.90 -1.84
CA PRO A 179 -54.80 -43.71 -1.07
C PRO A 179 -54.77 -45.04 -1.83
N GLU A 180 -53.61 -45.53 -2.19
CA GLU A 180 -53.50 -47.01 -2.31
C GLU A 180 -54.16 -47.48 -1.04
N THR A 181 -55.28 -48.17 -1.22
CA THR A 181 -55.72 -49.13 -0.25
C THR A 181 -54.63 -50.19 -0.30
N ALA A 182 -53.50 -49.91 0.25
CA ALA A 182 -52.76 -50.91 0.95
C ALA A 182 -53.81 -51.58 1.82
N ALA A 183 -54.04 -52.88 1.59
CA ALA A 183 -54.76 -53.69 2.53
C ALA A 183 -54.28 -53.23 3.89
N GLN A 184 -55.19 -52.75 4.73
CA GLN A 184 -54.87 -52.42 6.10
C GLN A 184 -54.26 -53.69 6.67
N VAL A 185 -52.92 -53.76 6.61
CA VAL A 185 -52.14 -54.74 7.37
C VAL A 185 -52.32 -54.20 8.77
N GLU A 186 -53.26 -54.77 9.53
CA GLU A 186 -53.36 -54.51 10.94
C GLU A 186 -51.96 -54.62 11.52
N PRO A 187 -51.47 -53.62 12.22
CA PRO A 187 -50.11 -53.64 12.72
C PRO A 187 -49.97 -54.86 13.66
N ILE A 188 -49.11 -55.80 13.23
CA ILE A 188 -48.84 -57.03 13.99
C ILE A 188 -47.95 -56.67 15.20
N THR A 189 -47.25 -55.57 15.13
CA THR A 189 -46.38 -55.07 16.18
C THR A 189 -46.82 -53.67 16.64
N GLY A 190 -46.81 -53.47 17.97
CA GLY A 190 -46.96 -52.17 18.65
C GLY A 190 -45.90 -51.98 19.66
N ASP A 191 -45.73 -50.74 20.15
CA ASP A 191 -44.81 -50.40 21.24
C ASP A 191 -43.36 -50.86 20.96
N ILE A 192 -42.75 -50.29 19.93
CA ILE A 192 -41.38 -50.64 19.61
C ILE A 192 -40.43 -49.92 20.59
N GLU A 193 -39.63 -50.68 21.32
CA GLU A 193 -38.57 -50.13 22.16
C GLU A 193 -37.28 -50.15 21.31
N LEU A 194 -36.68 -48.96 21.21
CA LEU A 194 -35.44 -48.73 20.48
C LEU A 194 -34.30 -48.46 21.47
N THR A 195 -33.24 -49.22 21.41
CA THR A 195 -32.01 -48.95 22.17
C THR A 195 -30.89 -48.56 21.21
N TYR A 196 -30.47 -47.35 21.31
CA TYR A 196 -29.38 -46.77 20.50
C TYR A 196 -28.05 -47.01 21.22
N ARG A 197 -27.11 -47.67 20.57
CA ARG A 197 -25.70 -47.75 20.97
C ARG A 197 -24.87 -46.98 19.97
N TYR A 198 -24.52 -45.78 20.36
CA TYR A 198 -23.82 -44.87 19.46
C TYR A 198 -22.36 -45.27 19.30
N PRO A 199 -21.72 -45.00 18.13
CA PRO A 199 -20.31 -45.22 17.94
C PRO A 199 -19.50 -44.41 18.96
N ALA A 200 -18.35 -44.98 19.40
CA ALA A 200 -17.53 -44.39 20.47
C ALA A 200 -17.07 -42.93 20.12
N TYR A 201 -16.89 -42.63 18.83
CA TYR A 201 -16.45 -41.30 18.41
C TYR A 201 -17.46 -40.19 18.70
N THR A 202 -18.77 -40.49 18.77
CA THR A 202 -19.79 -39.50 19.07
C THR A 202 -19.79 -39.04 20.51
N GLY A 203 -19.23 -39.82 21.42
CA GLY A 203 -19.25 -39.57 22.87
C GLY A 203 -20.65 -39.62 23.48
N LEU A 204 -21.66 -40.12 22.76
CA LEU A 204 -23.05 -40.19 23.25
C LEU A 204 -23.23 -41.48 24.09
N ALA A 205 -23.90 -41.32 25.23
CA ALA A 205 -24.26 -42.46 26.04
C ALA A 205 -25.39 -43.27 25.41
N PRO A 206 -25.42 -44.64 25.56
CA PRO A 206 -26.52 -45.44 25.06
C PRO A 206 -27.88 -44.91 25.56
N ARG A 207 -28.85 -44.91 24.67
CA ARG A 207 -30.22 -44.38 24.96
C ARG A 207 -31.28 -45.38 24.62
N THR A 208 -32.17 -45.72 25.55
CA THR A 208 -33.36 -46.53 25.31
C THR A 208 -34.61 -45.67 25.26
N VAL A 209 -35.40 -45.85 24.24
CA VAL A 209 -36.67 -45.12 24.05
C VAL A 209 -37.80 -46.17 23.91
N PRO A 210 -38.60 -46.35 24.95
CA PRO A 210 -39.72 -47.27 24.95
C PRO A 210 -40.95 -46.65 24.24
N GLY A 211 -41.82 -47.53 23.70
CA GLY A 211 -43.14 -47.14 23.21
C GLY A 211 -43.13 -46.19 22.01
N THR A 212 -42.20 -46.42 21.08
CA THR A 212 -42.08 -45.60 19.87
C THR A 212 -42.86 -46.21 18.69
N ASN A 213 -43.09 -45.36 17.64
CA ASN A 213 -43.58 -45.83 16.35
C ASN A 213 -42.54 -46.53 15.51
N GLY A 214 -41.28 -46.66 16.04
CA GLY A 214 -40.14 -47.28 15.37
C GLY A 214 -39.27 -46.36 14.55
N GLU A 215 -39.62 -45.07 14.35
CA GLU A 215 -38.78 -44.13 13.62
C GLU A 215 -37.43 -44.02 14.25
N VAL A 216 -36.39 -44.18 13.42
CA VAL A 216 -34.99 -44.14 13.85
C VAL A 216 -34.35 -42.87 13.31
N SER A 217 -33.74 -42.07 14.17
CA SER A 217 -32.83 -40.96 13.82
C SER A 217 -31.58 -41.09 14.65
N ALA A 218 -30.45 -41.32 13.99
CA ALA A 218 -29.20 -41.56 14.68
C ALA A 218 -27.99 -41.24 13.79
N PRO A 219 -26.81 -40.90 14.40
CA PRO A 219 -25.54 -40.80 13.67
C PRO A 219 -25.16 -42.08 12.93
N SER A 220 -24.44 -41.92 11.82
CA SER A 220 -23.92 -43.05 11.02
C SER A 220 -23.10 -44.01 11.91
N GLY A 221 -23.33 -45.32 11.69
CA GLY A 221 -22.67 -46.39 12.48
C GLY A 221 -23.31 -46.72 13.83
N THR A 222 -24.46 -46.13 14.19
CA THR A 222 -25.19 -46.45 15.43
C THR A 222 -25.82 -47.85 15.33
N GLU A 223 -25.56 -48.71 16.34
CA GLU A 223 -26.25 -49.95 16.51
C GLU A 223 -27.64 -49.66 17.15
N VAL A 224 -28.68 -50.03 16.43
CA VAL A 224 -30.07 -49.88 16.89
C VAL A 224 -30.59 -51.28 17.26
N ALA A 225 -30.77 -51.54 18.55
CA ALA A 225 -31.40 -52.72 19.06
C ALA A 225 -32.90 -52.49 19.15
N LEU A 226 -33.66 -53.39 18.54
CA LEU A 226 -35.11 -53.37 18.47
C LEU A 226 -35.71 -54.40 19.43
N LYS A 227 -36.71 -53.97 20.22
CA LYS A 227 -37.52 -54.89 21.00
C LYS A 227 -38.97 -54.53 20.78
N THR A 228 -39.78 -55.51 20.34
CA THR A 228 -41.23 -55.27 20.14
C THR A 228 -42.01 -56.56 20.42
N ARG A 229 -43.32 -56.46 20.47
CA ARG A 229 -44.17 -57.60 20.75
C ARG A 229 -45.23 -57.72 19.64
N SER A 230 -45.41 -58.93 19.14
CA SER A 230 -46.47 -59.19 18.18
C SER A 230 -47.80 -59.49 18.84
N ASP A 231 -48.91 -59.13 18.20
CA ASP A 231 -50.25 -59.34 18.64
C ASP A 231 -50.68 -60.81 18.59
N ARG A 232 -50.02 -61.58 17.75
CA ARG A 232 -50.26 -63.03 17.51
C ARG A 232 -48.98 -63.87 17.54
N PRO A 233 -49.07 -65.19 17.77
CA PRO A 233 -47.89 -66.02 17.76
C PRO A 233 -47.23 -66.08 16.40
N ILE A 234 -45.88 -65.92 16.39
CA ILE A 234 -45.02 -65.92 15.21
C ILE A 234 -43.93 -66.94 15.38
N GLU A 235 -43.62 -67.71 14.35
CA GLU A 235 -42.51 -68.71 14.39
C GLU A 235 -41.17 -68.10 14.01
N ARG A 236 -41.17 -67.23 13.00
CA ARG A 236 -39.97 -66.51 12.56
C ARG A 236 -40.31 -65.08 12.15
N ALA A 237 -39.42 -64.14 12.46
CA ALA A 237 -39.54 -62.76 12.04
C ALA A 237 -38.18 -62.27 11.50
N GLU A 238 -38.29 -61.33 10.56
CA GLU A 238 -37.12 -60.67 9.98
C GLU A 238 -37.37 -59.17 9.97
N VAL A 239 -36.29 -58.36 10.08
CA VAL A 239 -36.33 -56.96 9.78
C VAL A 239 -35.57 -56.75 8.48
N VAL A 240 -36.20 -56.09 7.55
CA VAL A 240 -35.58 -55.69 6.28
C VAL A 240 -35.20 -54.20 6.40
N VAL A 241 -33.91 -53.94 6.41
CA VAL A 241 -33.38 -52.56 6.48
C VAL A 241 -32.86 -52.21 5.09
N ASN A 242 -33.50 -51.30 4.42
CA ASN A 242 -33.37 -51.06 3.00
C ASN A 242 -33.55 -52.40 2.23
N ASP A 243 -32.49 -52.95 1.61
CA ASP A 243 -32.53 -54.23 0.91
C ASP A 243 -31.88 -55.41 1.70
N GLN A 244 -31.43 -55.15 2.95
CA GLN A 244 -30.75 -56.15 3.76
C GLN A 244 -31.72 -56.82 4.72
N VAL A 245 -31.83 -58.14 4.60
CA VAL A 245 -32.67 -58.98 5.48
C VAL A 245 -31.87 -59.44 6.70
N LEU A 246 -32.37 -59.12 7.89
CA LEU A 246 -31.77 -59.52 9.17
C LEU A 246 -32.75 -60.30 9.99
N PRO A 247 -32.38 -61.46 10.56
CA PRO A 247 -33.28 -62.31 11.35
C PRO A 247 -33.52 -61.67 12.71
N LEU A 248 -34.75 -61.73 13.22
CA LEU A 248 -35.14 -61.40 14.57
C LEU A 248 -35.28 -62.65 15.44
N THR A 249 -34.85 -62.53 16.67
CA THR A 249 -35.04 -63.61 17.68
C THR A 249 -36.45 -63.53 18.21
N VAL A 250 -37.20 -64.62 18.13
CA VAL A 250 -38.57 -64.75 18.63
C VAL A 250 -38.54 -65.51 19.96
N THR A 251 -38.93 -64.86 21.05
CA THR A 251 -39.00 -65.45 22.39
C THR A 251 -40.44 -65.60 22.81
N GLY A 252 -40.82 -66.82 23.31
CA GLY A 252 -42.20 -67.08 23.73
C GLY A 252 -43.25 -66.95 22.65
N GLY A 253 -42.85 -66.96 21.36
CA GLY A 253 -43.73 -66.87 20.20
C GLY A 253 -44.28 -65.46 19.94
N ARG A 254 -43.95 -64.46 20.77
CA ARG A 254 -44.48 -63.11 20.65
C ARG A 254 -43.48 -61.97 20.85
N GLU A 255 -42.42 -62.14 21.61
CA GLU A 255 -41.44 -61.12 21.85
C GLU A 255 -40.37 -61.22 20.75
N LEU A 256 -40.10 -60.09 20.10
CA LEU A 256 -39.19 -59.97 18.98
C LEU A 256 -38.01 -59.08 19.38
N THR A 257 -36.81 -59.61 19.20
CA THR A 257 -35.62 -58.82 19.47
C THR A 257 -34.60 -58.98 18.33
N GLY A 258 -33.91 -57.89 18.02
CA GLY A 258 -32.86 -57.88 17.01
C GLY A 258 -32.09 -56.59 17.01
N SER A 259 -31.07 -56.51 16.21
CA SER A 259 -30.32 -55.23 16.05
C SER A 259 -29.82 -55.10 14.61
N PHE A 260 -29.66 -53.85 14.23
CA PHE A 260 -29.02 -53.47 12.96
C PHE A 260 -28.13 -52.24 13.16
N VAL A 261 -27.21 -52.06 12.21
CA VAL A 261 -26.37 -50.87 12.24
C VAL A 261 -26.89 -49.89 11.19
N ALA A 262 -27.22 -48.66 11.65
CA ALA A 262 -27.68 -47.55 10.84
C ALA A 262 -26.53 -46.94 10.04
N LYS A 263 -26.27 -47.39 8.81
CA LYS A 263 -25.19 -46.84 7.94
C LYS A 263 -25.69 -45.87 6.88
N GLN A 264 -26.88 -46.10 6.37
CA GLN A 264 -27.51 -45.31 5.32
C GLN A 264 -28.96 -45.01 5.68
N GLY A 265 -29.38 -43.80 5.41
CA GLY A 265 -30.79 -43.44 5.49
C GLY A 265 -31.67 -44.22 4.53
N GLY A 266 -32.93 -44.36 4.88
CA GLY A 266 -33.90 -45.10 4.10
C GLY A 266 -35.14 -45.50 4.91
N HIS A 267 -35.51 -46.76 4.84
CA HIS A 267 -36.60 -47.32 5.64
C HIS A 267 -36.28 -48.74 6.07
N TYR A 268 -37.00 -49.19 7.03
CA TYR A 268 -36.99 -50.58 7.42
C TYR A 268 -38.43 -51.06 7.68
N HIS A 269 -38.69 -52.32 7.54
CA HIS A 269 -39.98 -52.95 7.86
C HIS A 269 -39.79 -54.34 8.40
N PHE A 270 -40.81 -54.83 9.09
CA PHE A 270 -40.82 -56.20 9.63
C PHE A 270 -41.48 -57.13 8.66
N VAL A 271 -40.96 -58.33 8.54
CA VAL A 271 -41.57 -59.48 7.78
C VAL A 271 -41.78 -60.62 8.76
N PHE A 272 -42.98 -61.09 8.80
CA PHE A 272 -43.42 -62.13 9.74
C PHE A 272 -43.75 -63.43 9.01
N TYR A 273 -43.36 -64.55 9.59
CA TYR A 273 -43.60 -65.87 9.02
C TYR A 273 -44.27 -66.74 10.05
N GLY A 274 -45.33 -67.52 9.60
CA GLY A 274 -45.95 -68.61 10.33
C GLY A 274 -45.39 -69.98 9.91
N SER A 275 -46.05 -71.04 10.24
CA SER A 275 -45.69 -72.44 9.91
C SER A 275 -45.56 -72.77 8.38
N ARG A 276 -45.80 -71.82 7.50
CA ARG A 276 -45.61 -71.93 6.04
C ARG A 276 -44.47 -71.02 5.59
N ALA A 277 -43.78 -71.40 4.52
CA ALA A 277 -42.63 -70.66 3.98
C ALA A 277 -42.99 -69.28 3.33
N LYS A 278 -44.23 -68.96 3.17
CA LYS A 278 -44.66 -67.62 2.66
C LYS A 278 -44.81 -66.64 3.80
N PRO A 279 -44.42 -65.32 3.60
CA PRO A 279 -44.68 -64.32 4.59
C PRO A 279 -46.15 -64.27 5.02
N LEU A 280 -46.36 -64.22 6.33
CA LEU A 280 -47.71 -64.11 6.92
C LEU A 280 -48.20 -62.66 6.81
N ALA A 281 -47.32 -61.73 7.04
CA ALA A 281 -47.58 -60.29 6.87
C ALA A 281 -46.26 -59.53 6.68
N VAL A 282 -46.35 -58.37 6.01
CA VAL A 282 -45.25 -57.41 5.85
C VAL A 282 -45.71 -56.11 6.55
N GLY A 283 -44.93 -55.63 7.49
CA GLY A 283 -45.23 -54.39 8.22
C GLY A 283 -45.08 -53.14 7.34
N PRO A 284 -45.56 -51.99 7.82
CA PRO A 284 -45.36 -50.73 7.12
C PRO A 284 -43.86 -50.33 7.08
N ASP A 285 -43.49 -49.54 6.08
CA ASP A 285 -42.16 -48.96 5.99
C ASP A 285 -41.98 -47.90 7.10
N ILE A 286 -40.96 -48.07 7.92
CA ILE A 286 -40.62 -47.16 9.00
C ILE A 286 -39.38 -46.35 8.60
N PRO A 287 -39.40 -45.01 8.74
CA PRO A 287 -38.29 -44.18 8.30
C PRO A 287 -37.04 -44.39 9.16
N LEU A 288 -35.90 -44.48 8.46
CA LEU A 288 -34.57 -44.53 9.03
C LEU A 288 -33.79 -43.32 8.55
N THR A 289 -33.62 -42.35 9.45
CA THR A 289 -32.81 -41.14 9.21
C THR A 289 -31.43 -41.32 9.77
N VAL A 290 -30.41 -41.25 8.95
CA VAL A 290 -29.00 -41.28 9.39
C VAL A 290 -28.43 -39.89 9.29
N GLU A 291 -27.98 -39.36 10.42
CA GLU A 291 -27.30 -38.10 10.48
C GLU A 291 -25.85 -38.31 10.04
N VAL A 292 -25.49 -37.64 8.94
CA VAL A 292 -24.14 -37.69 8.40
C VAL A 292 -23.25 -36.76 9.20
N ASP A 293 -22.15 -37.30 9.65
CA ASP A 293 -21.08 -36.54 10.32
C ASP A 293 -20.49 -35.47 9.39
N LYS A 294 -20.30 -34.26 9.89
CA LYS A 294 -19.82 -33.11 9.12
C LYS A 294 -18.33 -32.95 9.32
N ALA A 295 -17.65 -32.49 8.26
CA ALA A 295 -16.25 -32.12 8.37
C ALA A 295 -16.06 -30.94 9.33
N PRO A 296 -14.96 -30.89 10.08
CA PRO A 296 -14.64 -29.81 11.00
C PRO A 296 -14.61 -28.44 10.34
N GLN A 297 -15.12 -27.43 11.03
CA GLN A 297 -14.99 -26.03 10.61
C GLN A 297 -13.75 -25.43 11.27
N VAL A 298 -12.88 -24.84 10.44
CA VAL A 298 -11.61 -24.26 10.90
C VAL A 298 -11.52 -22.81 10.48
N THR A 299 -11.16 -21.94 11.42
CA THR A 299 -10.95 -20.52 11.18
C THR A 299 -9.61 -20.09 11.74
N LEU A 300 -8.80 -19.44 10.94
CA LEU A 300 -7.59 -18.77 11.36
C LEU A 300 -7.94 -17.30 11.64
N LEU A 301 -7.78 -16.88 12.89
CA LEU A 301 -8.18 -15.56 13.38
C LEU A 301 -7.08 -14.51 13.20
N THR A 302 -5.84 -14.91 13.42
CA THR A 302 -4.64 -14.09 13.22
C THR A 302 -3.51 -14.94 12.66
N PRO A 303 -2.63 -14.36 11.82
CA PRO A 303 -2.60 -12.98 11.34
C PRO A 303 -3.64 -12.70 10.25
N ALA A 304 -3.63 -11.45 9.71
CA ALA A 304 -4.43 -11.09 8.55
C ALA A 304 -4.04 -11.92 7.30
N ALA A 305 -4.84 -11.86 6.24
CA ALA A 305 -4.69 -12.73 5.07
C ALA A 305 -3.30 -12.69 4.41
N GLU A 306 -2.66 -11.55 4.37
CA GLU A 306 -1.28 -11.38 3.92
C GLU A 306 -0.54 -10.52 4.95
N VAL A 307 0.57 -11.03 5.45
CA VAL A 307 1.42 -10.36 6.44
C VAL A 307 2.86 -10.46 6.01
N GLU A 308 3.57 -9.36 6.12
CA GLU A 308 5.02 -9.32 5.92
C GLU A 308 5.73 -9.58 7.24
N VAL A 309 6.75 -10.41 7.21
CA VAL A 309 7.51 -10.87 8.39
C VAL A 309 9.00 -10.85 8.13
N ASP A 310 9.80 -10.52 9.13
CA ASP A 310 11.26 -10.62 9.02
C ASP A 310 11.72 -12.11 8.96
N PRO A 311 12.87 -12.44 8.28
CA PRO A 311 13.37 -13.81 8.09
C PRO A 311 13.67 -14.49 9.40
N GLY A 312 13.48 -14.33 10.48
CA GLY A 312 13.71 -15.00 11.78
C GLY A 312 12.62 -14.66 12.78
N GLN A 313 11.56 -14.00 12.32
CA GLN A 313 10.49 -13.57 13.19
C GLN A 313 9.60 -14.74 13.58
N THR A 314 9.06 -14.70 14.80
CA THR A 314 8.01 -15.62 15.23
C THR A 314 6.64 -15.06 14.86
N VAL A 315 5.79 -15.92 14.30
CA VAL A 315 4.42 -15.55 13.90
C VAL A 315 3.43 -16.17 14.88
N THR A 316 2.61 -15.35 15.48
CA THR A 316 1.57 -15.83 16.41
C THR A 316 0.30 -16.15 15.63
N LEU A 317 -0.03 -17.45 15.57
CA LEU A 317 -1.26 -17.95 14.97
C LEU A 317 -2.33 -18.10 16.04
N LYS A 318 -3.50 -17.51 15.83
CA LYS A 318 -4.69 -17.78 16.65
C LYS A 318 -5.72 -18.48 15.78
N TYR A 319 -6.16 -19.65 16.21
CA TYR A 319 -7.07 -20.48 15.45
C TYR A 319 -8.25 -20.95 16.30
N GLU A 320 -9.32 -21.28 15.62
CA GLU A 320 -10.50 -21.91 16.18
C GLU A 320 -10.92 -23.06 15.26
N ALA A 321 -11.13 -24.22 15.83
CA ALA A 321 -11.69 -25.38 15.16
C ALA A 321 -12.88 -25.91 15.94
N GLN A 322 -13.93 -26.29 15.23
CA GLN A 322 -15.15 -26.80 15.82
C GLN A 322 -15.69 -27.96 14.99
N ASP A 323 -16.17 -28.96 15.70
CA ASP A 323 -16.77 -30.17 15.14
C ASP A 323 -18.00 -30.59 15.95
N ASP A 324 -18.93 -31.30 15.32
CA ASP A 324 -20.17 -31.74 15.97
C ASP A 324 -19.92 -32.91 16.94
N TYR A 325 -19.00 -33.81 16.68
CA TYR A 325 -18.70 -34.94 17.57
C TYR A 325 -17.31 -34.88 18.21
N GLY A 326 -16.32 -34.40 17.48
CA GLY A 326 -15.00 -34.16 18.08
C GLY A 326 -13.86 -34.14 17.09
N LEU A 327 -12.81 -33.46 17.51
CA LEU A 327 -11.58 -33.29 16.75
C LEU A 327 -10.57 -34.38 17.14
N SER A 328 -9.97 -35.06 16.16
CA SER A 328 -8.86 -36.03 16.41
C SER A 328 -7.49 -35.38 16.28
N GLY A 329 -7.35 -34.30 15.47
CA GLY A 329 -6.08 -33.63 15.27
C GLY A 329 -6.22 -32.24 14.70
N LEU A 330 -5.24 -31.38 15.02
CA LEU A 330 -5.07 -30.06 14.45
C LEU A 330 -3.64 -29.94 13.96
N SER A 331 -3.44 -29.39 12.79
CA SER A 331 -2.12 -29.21 12.20
C SER A 331 -2.03 -27.88 11.45
N LEU A 332 -0.90 -27.19 11.61
CA LEU A 332 -0.47 -26.15 10.69
C LEU A 332 0.13 -26.83 9.47
N VAL A 333 -0.39 -26.53 8.32
CA VAL A 333 0.12 -27.01 7.04
C VAL A 333 0.68 -25.82 6.28
N PHE A 334 1.92 -25.91 5.86
CA PHE A 334 2.55 -24.83 5.11
C PHE A 334 3.40 -25.38 3.97
N ARG A 335 3.63 -24.54 2.97
CA ARG A 335 4.47 -24.85 1.83
C ARG A 335 5.46 -23.73 1.59
N MET A 336 6.73 -24.11 1.55
CA MET A 336 7.83 -23.24 1.17
C MET A 336 7.85 -23.01 -0.35
N PRO A 337 8.35 -21.87 -0.82
CA PRO A 337 8.56 -21.64 -2.25
C PRO A 337 9.40 -22.76 -2.89
N GLY A 338 8.97 -23.24 -4.05
CA GLY A 338 9.67 -24.33 -4.76
C GLY A 338 9.50 -25.73 -4.18
N ALA A 339 8.96 -25.88 -2.97
CA ALA A 339 8.73 -27.20 -2.37
C ALA A 339 7.56 -27.92 -3.04
N LYS A 340 7.77 -29.18 -3.44
CA LYS A 340 6.72 -30.03 -4.02
C LYS A 340 5.74 -30.57 -2.99
N GLN A 341 6.16 -30.65 -1.73
CA GLN A 341 5.38 -31.23 -0.64
C GLN A 341 5.05 -30.17 0.43
N GLU A 342 3.93 -30.37 1.10
CA GLU A 342 3.52 -29.56 2.24
C GLU A 342 4.12 -30.13 3.53
N THR A 343 4.55 -29.24 4.39
CA THR A 343 5.03 -29.59 5.75
C THR A 343 3.89 -29.44 6.74
N ARG A 344 3.79 -30.39 7.69
CA ARG A 344 2.74 -30.41 8.73
C ARG A 344 3.37 -30.33 10.11
N VAL A 345 2.86 -29.40 10.92
CA VAL A 345 3.23 -29.22 12.31
C VAL A 345 1.98 -29.39 13.17
N ASN A 346 2.01 -30.27 14.15
CA ASN A 346 0.89 -30.50 15.03
C ASN A 346 0.65 -29.31 15.94
N LEU A 347 -0.61 -28.87 16.01
CA LEU A 347 -1.05 -27.77 16.87
C LEU A 347 -1.65 -28.30 18.17
N PRO A 348 -1.51 -27.55 19.29
CA PRO A 348 -2.17 -27.88 20.54
C PRO A 348 -3.70 -27.94 20.37
N ARG A 349 -4.31 -28.90 21.04
CA ARG A 349 -5.76 -29.07 21.09
C ARG A 349 -6.22 -29.07 22.53
N GLU A 350 -7.15 -28.18 22.90
CA GLU A 350 -7.64 -28.03 24.27
C GLU A 350 -8.91 -28.84 24.55
N ASP A 351 -9.84 -28.92 23.59
CA ASP A 351 -11.13 -29.60 23.74
C ASP A 351 -11.35 -30.61 22.59
N SER A 352 -12.21 -31.61 22.82
CA SER A 352 -12.54 -32.59 21.80
C SER A 352 -13.48 -32.04 20.73
N ARG A 353 -14.44 -31.17 21.06
CA ARG A 353 -15.45 -30.65 20.11
C ARG A 353 -15.14 -29.26 19.60
N ARG A 354 -14.51 -28.44 20.42
CA ARG A 354 -14.13 -27.07 20.08
C ARG A 354 -12.73 -26.83 20.62
N SER A 355 -11.86 -26.38 19.79
CA SER A 355 -10.49 -26.04 20.18
C SER A 355 -10.18 -24.63 19.73
N ARG A 356 -9.76 -23.80 20.67
CA ARG A 356 -9.19 -22.49 20.43
C ARG A 356 -7.76 -22.52 20.92
N GLY A 357 -6.83 -22.08 20.10
CA GLY A 357 -5.44 -22.09 20.50
C GLY A 357 -4.67 -20.93 19.94
N THR A 358 -3.54 -20.71 20.58
CA THR A 358 -2.50 -19.82 20.09
C THR A 358 -1.22 -20.63 19.89
N TYR A 359 -0.65 -20.52 18.70
CA TYR A 359 0.61 -21.19 18.38
C TYR A 359 1.63 -20.14 17.92
N THR A 360 2.81 -20.17 18.52
CA THR A 360 3.92 -19.32 18.12
C THR A 360 4.76 -20.10 17.11
N TRP A 361 4.65 -19.72 15.85
CA TRP A 361 5.38 -20.33 14.76
C TRP A 361 6.72 -19.64 14.56
N ASP A 362 7.80 -20.34 14.84
CA ASP A 362 9.17 -19.87 14.63
C ASP A 362 9.59 -20.15 13.18
N LEU A 363 9.91 -19.08 12.45
CA LEU A 363 10.37 -19.15 11.07
C LEU A 363 11.91 -19.33 10.97
N GLY A 364 12.66 -19.11 12.05
CA GLY A 364 14.13 -19.19 12.06
C GLY A 364 14.68 -20.52 11.55
N PRO A 365 14.16 -21.69 12.00
CA PRO A 365 14.60 -23.00 11.51
C PRO A 365 14.34 -23.25 10.03
N LEU A 366 13.34 -22.57 9.44
CA LEU A 366 12.98 -22.71 8.02
C LEU A 366 13.93 -21.95 7.10
N LYS A 367 14.69 -20.99 7.64
CA LYS A 367 15.63 -20.12 6.90
C LYS A 367 15.03 -19.59 5.59
N PRO A 368 13.84 -18.94 5.64
CA PRO A 368 13.25 -18.42 4.43
C PRO A 368 14.13 -17.32 3.82
N ALA A 369 14.22 -17.30 2.51
CA ALA A 369 14.92 -16.23 1.81
C ALA A 369 14.08 -14.92 1.79
N PRO A 370 14.72 -13.75 1.78
CA PRO A 370 14.01 -12.49 1.56
C PRO A 370 13.17 -12.53 0.28
N GLY A 371 11.90 -12.12 0.36
CA GLY A 371 10.96 -12.17 -0.75
C GLY A 371 10.18 -13.48 -0.89
N ASP A 372 10.51 -14.51 -0.11
CA ASP A 372 9.78 -15.77 -0.11
C ASP A 372 8.31 -15.58 0.29
N ARG A 373 7.45 -16.32 -0.39
CA ARG A 373 6.02 -16.38 -0.07
C ARG A 373 5.66 -17.76 0.45
N ILE A 374 5.39 -17.84 1.74
CA ILE A 374 5.02 -19.07 2.42
C ILE A 374 3.50 -19.13 2.50
N THR A 375 2.90 -20.10 1.82
CA THR A 375 1.46 -20.34 1.93
C THR A 375 1.17 -21.29 3.08
N TYR A 376 0.15 -21.00 3.87
CA TYR A 376 -0.18 -21.80 5.03
C TYR A 376 -1.68 -21.79 5.34
N TYR A 377 -2.12 -22.84 6.01
CA TYR A 377 -3.48 -22.98 6.52
C TYR A 377 -3.51 -23.92 7.72
N VAL A 378 -4.60 -23.94 8.45
CA VAL A 378 -4.82 -24.89 9.54
C VAL A 378 -5.76 -25.99 9.06
N GLU A 379 -5.32 -27.25 9.20
CA GLU A 379 -6.10 -28.47 8.93
C GLU A 379 -6.59 -29.06 10.26
N ALA A 380 -7.87 -29.33 10.35
CA ALA A 380 -8.44 -30.12 11.43
C ALA A 380 -8.93 -31.47 10.89
N LYS A 381 -8.84 -32.50 11.70
CA LYS A 381 -9.42 -33.81 11.45
C LYS A 381 -10.43 -34.12 12.53
N ASP A 382 -11.58 -34.67 12.13
CA ASP A 382 -12.55 -35.18 13.07
C ASP A 382 -12.10 -36.54 13.66
N ASN A 383 -12.93 -37.05 14.52
CA ASN A 383 -12.68 -38.36 15.20
C ASN A 383 -13.55 -39.48 14.61
N ASP A 384 -14.16 -39.35 13.43
CA ASP A 384 -15.02 -40.36 12.83
C ASP A 384 -14.19 -41.65 12.53
N ALA A 385 -14.52 -42.68 13.25
CA ALA A 385 -13.94 -44.00 13.10
C ALA A 385 -14.78 -44.93 12.20
N VAL A 386 -15.96 -44.54 11.76
CA VAL A 386 -16.90 -45.32 10.96
C VAL A 386 -16.66 -45.14 9.47
N GLU A 387 -16.64 -43.93 8.99
CA GLU A 387 -16.41 -43.60 7.58
C GLU A 387 -14.97 -43.14 7.31
N GLY A 388 -14.23 -42.89 8.36
CA GLY A 388 -12.85 -42.39 8.39
C GLY A 388 -12.78 -40.87 8.60
N PRO A 389 -11.68 -40.39 9.17
CA PRO A 389 -11.55 -38.99 9.58
C PRO A 389 -11.68 -38.03 8.40
N LYS A 390 -12.64 -37.12 8.48
CA LYS A 390 -12.86 -36.03 7.53
C LYS A 390 -11.94 -34.87 7.86
N LYS A 391 -11.63 -34.07 6.84
CA LYS A 391 -10.73 -32.94 6.96
C LYS A 391 -11.47 -31.63 6.75
N GLY A 392 -11.29 -30.70 7.66
CA GLY A 392 -11.65 -29.30 7.50
C GLY A 392 -10.39 -28.45 7.41
N VAL A 393 -10.41 -27.44 6.55
CA VAL A 393 -9.28 -26.53 6.35
C VAL A 393 -9.70 -25.09 6.49
N SER A 394 -8.84 -24.24 7.06
CA SER A 394 -9.04 -22.80 7.08
C SER A 394 -8.81 -22.20 5.68
N ARG A 395 -9.10 -20.93 5.53
CA ARG A 395 -8.62 -20.19 4.36
C ARG A 395 -7.10 -20.23 4.31
N THR A 396 -6.55 -20.44 3.11
CA THR A 396 -5.12 -20.34 2.87
C THR A 396 -4.71 -18.87 3.01
N GLN A 397 -3.63 -18.64 3.74
CA GLN A 397 -3.02 -17.34 3.93
C GLN A 397 -1.59 -17.37 3.45
N THR A 398 -1.01 -16.17 3.28
CA THR A 398 0.36 -16.02 2.78
C THR A 398 1.15 -15.18 3.78
N LEU A 399 2.33 -15.68 4.16
CA LEU A 399 3.38 -14.88 4.77
C LEU A 399 4.34 -14.46 3.67
N ARG A 400 4.64 -13.18 3.60
CA ARG A 400 5.67 -12.63 2.74
C ARG A 400 6.88 -12.31 3.59
N VAL A 401 8.01 -12.88 3.23
CA VAL A 401 9.26 -12.62 3.94
C VAL A 401 9.80 -11.26 3.47
N TYR A 402 10.10 -10.39 4.42
CA TYR A 402 10.59 -9.05 4.15
C TYR A 402 11.80 -9.07 3.21
N SER A 403 11.77 -8.25 2.19
CA SER A 403 12.83 -8.09 1.22
C SER A 403 13.14 -6.62 1.00
N ALA A 404 14.27 -6.17 1.51
CA ALA A 404 14.77 -4.82 1.28
C ALA A 404 14.93 -4.49 -0.22
N ALA A 405 15.26 -5.49 -1.03
CA ALA A 405 15.39 -5.32 -2.48
C ALA A 405 14.03 -5.07 -3.15
N GLU A 406 12.96 -5.79 -2.72
CA GLU A 406 11.61 -5.56 -3.25
C GLU A 406 11.07 -4.19 -2.84
N HIS A 407 11.29 -3.78 -1.58
CA HIS A 407 10.90 -2.46 -1.09
C HIS A 407 11.62 -1.33 -1.85
N ARG A 408 12.94 -1.46 -2.04
CA ARG A 408 13.71 -0.53 -2.87
C ARG A 408 13.18 -0.46 -4.30
N ARG A 409 12.92 -1.61 -4.91
CA ARG A 409 12.35 -1.67 -6.26
C ARG A 409 10.99 -0.97 -6.35
N ALA A 410 10.08 -1.28 -5.45
CA ALA A 410 8.76 -0.65 -5.41
C ALA A 410 8.86 0.88 -5.23
N ALA A 411 9.82 1.35 -4.42
CA ALA A 411 10.09 2.77 -4.25
C ALA A 411 10.62 3.42 -5.54
N LEU A 412 11.53 2.76 -6.26
CA LEU A 412 12.03 3.24 -7.54
C LEU A 412 10.93 3.27 -8.61
N GLU A 413 10.08 2.26 -8.70
CA GLU A 413 8.93 2.23 -9.61
C GLU A 413 7.95 3.39 -9.33
N LYS A 414 7.69 3.70 -8.05
CA LYS A 414 6.87 4.85 -7.66
C LYS A 414 7.52 6.18 -8.07
N ALA A 415 8.82 6.32 -7.87
CA ALA A 415 9.57 7.51 -8.25
C ALA A 415 9.64 7.69 -9.77
N GLU A 416 9.81 6.60 -10.53
CA GLU A 416 9.79 6.59 -12.00
C GLU A 416 8.41 6.99 -12.55
N ALA A 417 7.33 6.54 -11.93
CA ALA A 417 5.98 6.97 -12.29
C ALA A 417 5.76 8.48 -12.06
N LEU A 418 6.34 9.04 -10.99
CA LEU A 418 6.31 10.48 -10.75
C LEU A 418 7.19 11.25 -11.75
N TRP A 419 8.37 10.72 -12.10
CA TRP A 419 9.22 11.27 -13.14
C TRP A 419 8.48 11.35 -14.48
N GLY A 420 7.79 10.28 -14.91
CA GLY A 420 6.98 10.31 -16.13
C GLY A 420 5.90 11.39 -16.12
N ARG A 421 5.23 11.58 -14.98
CA ARG A 421 4.23 12.65 -14.83
C ARG A 421 4.83 14.05 -14.81
N LEU A 422 6.08 14.19 -14.35
CA LEU A 422 6.80 15.46 -14.41
C LEU A 422 7.14 15.82 -15.85
N VAL A 423 7.54 14.83 -16.65
CA VAL A 423 7.75 14.99 -18.11
C VAL A 423 6.45 15.38 -18.82
N ASP A 424 5.33 14.74 -18.47
CA ASP A 424 4.01 15.11 -19.02
C ASP A 424 3.64 16.56 -18.67
N HIS A 425 3.92 16.99 -17.42
CA HIS A 425 3.66 18.36 -17.02
C HIS A 425 4.56 19.39 -17.74
N LEU A 426 5.82 19.05 -17.96
CA LEU A 426 6.71 19.86 -18.80
C LEU A 426 6.15 20.00 -20.23
N ALA A 427 5.68 18.91 -20.81
CA ALA A 427 5.06 18.94 -22.14
C ALA A 427 3.81 19.85 -22.15
N ASP A 428 2.96 19.77 -21.14
CA ASP A 428 1.79 20.66 -20.99
C ASP A 428 2.19 22.14 -20.91
N ARG A 429 3.30 22.47 -20.25
CA ARG A 429 3.84 23.85 -20.19
C ARG A 429 4.43 24.29 -21.51
N LEU A 430 5.17 23.42 -22.19
CA LEU A 430 5.78 23.74 -23.48
C LEU A 430 4.75 23.97 -24.59
N GLU A 431 3.64 23.23 -24.57
CA GLU A 431 2.53 23.37 -25.51
C GLU A 431 1.55 24.47 -25.09
N GLY A 432 1.69 24.99 -23.89
CA GLY A 432 0.78 25.91 -23.26
C GLY A 432 0.69 27.28 -24.00
N PRO A 433 -0.49 27.90 -23.95
CA PRO A 433 -0.74 29.17 -24.65
C PRO A 433 0.03 30.37 -24.06
N ASP A 434 0.59 30.21 -22.88
CA ASP A 434 1.36 31.26 -22.20
C ASP A 434 2.67 31.61 -22.91
N ARG A 435 3.23 30.64 -23.66
CA ARG A 435 4.43 30.82 -24.50
C ARG A 435 4.10 31.27 -25.92
N ALA A 436 2.97 30.80 -26.44
CA ALA A 436 2.55 31.09 -27.78
C ALA A 436 1.76 32.40 -27.86
N LYS A 437 2.43 33.53 -27.93
CA LYS A 437 1.84 34.83 -28.38
C LYS A 437 0.59 35.26 -27.58
N GLN A 438 0.71 35.42 -26.35
CA GLN A 438 0.05 36.21 -25.28
C GLN A 438 -1.14 37.11 -25.56
N LYS A 439 -1.76 37.09 -26.73
CA LYS A 439 -2.84 38.02 -27.07
C LYS A 439 -4.24 37.44 -26.84
N ASP A 440 -4.33 36.17 -26.55
CA ASP A 440 -5.62 35.52 -26.33
C ASP A 440 -5.89 35.25 -24.86
N ALA A 441 -6.65 36.10 -24.21
CA ALA A 441 -7.04 35.95 -22.81
C ALA A 441 -7.83 34.65 -22.54
N GLN A 442 -8.51 34.08 -23.55
CA GLN A 442 -9.20 32.79 -23.38
C GLN A 442 -8.21 31.62 -23.29
N ALA A 443 -7.16 31.66 -24.11
CA ALA A 443 -6.11 30.63 -24.06
C ALA A 443 -5.35 30.69 -22.74
N VAL A 444 -5.03 31.89 -22.23
CA VAL A 444 -4.37 32.04 -20.92
C VAL A 444 -5.31 31.62 -19.77
N GLU A 445 -6.62 31.83 -19.87
CA GLU A 445 -7.58 31.30 -18.89
C GLU A 445 -7.63 29.79 -18.92
N ALA A 446 -7.55 29.16 -20.11
CA ALA A 446 -7.54 27.70 -20.26
C ALA A 446 -6.30 27.05 -19.62
N ALA A 447 -5.15 27.75 -19.61
CA ALA A 447 -3.92 27.22 -18.97
C ALA A 447 -4.00 27.09 -17.44
N ARG A 448 -5.10 27.54 -16.81
CA ARG A 448 -5.38 27.24 -15.38
C ARG A 448 -5.50 25.75 -15.10
N THR A 449 -5.87 24.94 -16.08
CA THR A 449 -5.90 23.47 -15.91
C THR A 449 -4.51 22.92 -15.73
N VAL A 450 -3.52 23.49 -16.42
CA VAL A 450 -2.10 23.13 -16.27
C VAL A 450 -1.58 23.56 -14.90
N ASP A 451 -1.95 24.74 -14.39
CA ASP A 451 -1.61 25.15 -13.02
C ASP A 451 -2.22 24.20 -11.98
N ALA A 452 -3.46 23.76 -12.20
CA ALA A 452 -4.12 22.83 -11.29
C ALA A 452 -3.48 21.43 -11.32
N SER A 453 -3.13 20.92 -12.51
CA SER A 453 -2.43 19.63 -12.64
C SER A 453 -1.03 19.67 -12.02
N GLY A 454 -0.27 20.76 -12.21
CA GLY A 454 1.02 20.97 -11.57
C GLY A 454 0.92 21.04 -10.04
N THR A 455 -0.10 21.72 -9.52
CA THR A 455 -0.34 21.77 -8.07
C THR A 455 -0.65 20.37 -7.50
N ALA A 456 -1.48 19.59 -8.20
CA ALA A 456 -1.78 18.22 -7.80
C ALA A 456 -0.53 17.31 -7.87
N LEU A 457 0.28 17.46 -8.92
CA LEU A 457 1.53 16.73 -9.08
C LEU A 457 2.51 17.05 -7.95
N ALA A 458 2.67 18.33 -7.59
CA ALA A 458 3.52 18.74 -6.47
C ALA A 458 3.07 18.11 -5.15
N GLU A 459 1.77 18.02 -4.91
CA GLU A 459 1.23 17.37 -3.71
C GLU A 459 1.49 15.85 -3.75
N ASP A 460 1.39 15.21 -4.93
CA ASP A 460 1.70 13.78 -5.09
C ASP A 460 3.18 13.49 -4.82
N PHE A 461 4.11 14.32 -5.31
CA PHE A 461 5.53 14.24 -4.96
C PHE A 461 5.75 14.31 -3.46
N ARG A 462 5.10 15.27 -2.79
CA ARG A 462 5.20 15.44 -1.34
C ARG A 462 4.63 14.26 -0.57
N MET A 463 3.46 13.74 -0.99
CA MET A 463 2.80 12.60 -0.34
C MET A 463 3.62 11.32 -0.52
N GLN A 464 4.09 11.03 -1.72
CA GLN A 464 4.92 9.85 -1.99
C GLN A 464 6.26 9.94 -1.27
N GLY A 465 6.91 11.10 -1.25
CA GLY A 465 8.12 11.32 -0.46
C GLY A 465 7.90 11.07 1.04
N ALA A 466 6.76 11.53 1.59
CA ALA A 466 6.41 11.29 2.98
C ALA A 466 6.04 9.83 3.29
N GLU A 467 5.44 9.12 2.35
CA GLU A 467 5.15 7.68 2.46
C GLU A 467 6.44 6.88 2.45
N LEU A 468 7.30 7.09 1.44
CA LEU A 468 8.57 6.40 1.27
C LEU A 468 9.55 6.68 2.43
N SER A 469 9.49 7.85 3.05
CA SER A 469 10.32 8.18 4.21
C SER A 469 10.06 7.32 5.46
N ARG A 470 8.93 6.61 5.50
CA ARG A 470 8.56 5.71 6.60
C ARG A 470 9.05 4.28 6.37
N GLU A 471 9.40 3.94 5.15
CA GLU A 471 9.91 2.63 4.79
C GLU A 471 11.41 2.52 5.12
N LYS A 472 11.86 1.37 5.68
CA LYS A 472 13.20 1.23 6.24
C LYS A 472 14.30 1.24 5.19
N ASP A 473 14.12 0.60 4.05
CA ASP A 473 15.20 0.31 3.09
C ASP A 473 15.07 1.10 1.78
N VAL A 474 14.32 2.19 1.81
CA VAL A 474 14.22 3.11 0.67
C VAL A 474 15.44 4.03 0.66
N PRO A 475 16.09 4.25 -0.51
CA PRO A 475 17.19 5.21 -0.62
C PRO A 475 16.75 6.60 -0.20
N LYS A 476 17.44 7.16 0.79
CA LYS A 476 17.11 8.49 1.35
C LYS A 476 17.22 9.59 0.30
N GLU A 477 18.09 9.39 -0.66
CA GLU A 477 18.31 10.27 -1.80
C GLU A 477 17.05 10.43 -2.65
N ILE A 478 16.37 9.33 -2.95
CA ILE A 478 15.09 9.37 -3.66
C ILE A 478 14.03 10.13 -2.86
N VAL A 479 13.91 9.82 -1.57
CA VAL A 479 12.95 10.50 -0.68
C VAL A 479 13.20 12.01 -0.66
N SER A 480 14.46 12.40 -0.53
CA SER A 480 14.86 13.81 -0.48
C SER A 480 14.66 14.52 -1.82
N ALA A 481 15.00 13.87 -2.93
CA ALA A 481 14.77 14.39 -4.27
C ALA A 481 13.27 14.63 -4.53
N LEU A 482 12.42 13.65 -4.21
CA LEU A 482 10.97 13.79 -4.37
C LEU A 482 10.41 14.94 -3.52
N ALA A 483 10.88 15.09 -2.28
CA ALA A 483 10.44 16.18 -1.41
C ALA A 483 10.87 17.56 -1.94
N ASN A 484 12.12 17.69 -2.40
CA ASN A 484 12.67 18.93 -2.93
C ASN A 484 11.98 19.34 -4.23
N ILE A 485 11.88 18.41 -5.19
CA ILE A 485 11.18 18.64 -6.47
C ILE A 485 9.71 19.03 -6.22
N GLY A 486 9.01 18.30 -5.33
CA GLY A 486 7.63 18.63 -4.98
C GLY A 486 7.47 20.01 -4.34
N GLY A 487 8.43 20.43 -3.50
CA GLY A 487 8.48 21.75 -2.89
C GLY A 487 8.69 22.87 -3.92
N GLU A 488 9.63 22.65 -4.83
CA GLU A 488 9.95 23.61 -5.89
C GLU A 488 8.85 23.74 -6.90
N LEU A 489 8.32 22.63 -7.40
CA LEU A 489 7.18 22.59 -8.31
C LEU A 489 5.97 23.33 -7.72
N LYS A 490 5.69 23.14 -6.44
CA LYS A 490 4.61 23.85 -5.76
C LYS A 490 4.82 25.38 -5.78
N ARG A 491 6.04 25.84 -5.54
CA ARG A 491 6.37 27.27 -5.54
C ARG A 491 6.27 27.86 -6.94
N SER A 492 6.89 27.22 -7.94
CA SER A 492 6.90 27.68 -9.32
C SER A 492 5.49 27.75 -9.91
N VAL A 493 4.68 26.68 -9.79
CA VAL A 493 3.28 26.64 -10.23
C VAL A 493 2.42 27.67 -9.51
N SER A 494 2.62 27.89 -8.19
CA SER A 494 1.90 28.92 -7.45
C SER A 494 2.22 30.31 -7.99
N THR A 495 3.48 30.60 -8.26
CA THR A 495 3.96 31.87 -8.83
C THR A 495 3.35 32.09 -10.21
N THR A 496 3.41 31.08 -11.09
CA THR A 496 2.79 31.13 -12.43
C THR A 496 1.29 31.40 -12.35
N SER A 497 0.58 30.71 -11.46
CA SER A 497 -0.86 30.91 -11.23
C SER A 497 -1.19 32.33 -10.74
N ASP A 498 -0.35 32.90 -9.86
CA ASP A 498 -0.54 34.26 -9.35
C ASP A 498 -0.34 35.32 -10.46
N PHE A 499 0.71 35.18 -11.26
CA PHE A 499 0.97 36.07 -12.39
C PHE A 499 -0.09 35.89 -13.48
N ARG A 500 -0.59 34.69 -13.75
CA ARG A 500 -1.72 34.45 -14.63
C ARG A 500 -2.98 35.16 -14.15
N ARG A 501 -3.29 35.07 -12.86
CA ARG A 501 -4.43 35.79 -12.25
C ARG A 501 -4.28 37.31 -12.37
N LEU A 502 -3.06 37.80 -12.17
CA LEU A 502 -2.75 39.23 -12.32
C LEU A 502 -2.95 39.68 -13.77
N TYR A 503 -2.40 38.93 -14.74
CA TYR A 503 -2.57 39.21 -16.17
C TYR A 503 -4.05 39.26 -16.57
N LEU A 504 -4.82 38.24 -16.21
CA LEU A 504 -6.25 38.18 -16.56
C LEU A 504 -7.08 39.32 -15.91
N ARG A 505 -6.71 39.74 -14.70
CA ARG A 505 -7.34 40.89 -14.04
C ARG A 505 -7.03 42.22 -14.77
N THR A 506 -5.78 42.43 -15.18
CA THR A 506 -5.36 43.63 -15.87
C THR A 506 -6.00 43.72 -17.27
N GLN A 507 -6.06 42.63 -17.99
CA GLN A 507 -6.75 42.52 -19.28
C GLN A 507 -8.25 42.83 -19.17
N ARG A 508 -8.95 42.27 -18.18
CA ARG A 508 -10.39 42.54 -17.94
C ARG A 508 -10.67 43.99 -17.52
N ALA A 509 -9.74 44.61 -16.79
CA ALA A 509 -9.95 45.94 -16.23
C ALA A 509 -9.63 47.09 -17.23
N ARG A 510 -8.65 46.90 -18.12
CA ARG A 510 -8.04 47.96 -18.91
C ARG A 510 -7.89 47.65 -20.40
N GLY A 511 -8.07 46.41 -20.82
CA GLY A 511 -7.94 46.00 -22.23
C GLY A 511 -6.51 46.05 -22.79
N GLU A 512 -5.51 46.39 -21.98
CA GLU A 512 -4.11 46.56 -22.39
C GLU A 512 -3.18 45.72 -21.50
N ASP A 513 -2.14 45.17 -22.12
CA ASP A 513 -1.06 44.45 -21.41
C ASP A 513 -0.03 45.47 -20.89
N TRP A 514 -0.10 45.76 -19.61
CA TRP A 514 0.85 46.64 -18.90
C TRP A 514 2.17 45.92 -18.53
N GLY A 515 2.72 45.10 -19.43
CA GLY A 515 3.91 44.29 -19.19
C GLY A 515 3.65 43.08 -18.29
N THR A 516 2.40 42.78 -17.96
CA THR A 516 2.02 41.62 -17.16
C THR A 516 2.12 40.33 -17.96
N GLY A 517 1.92 40.40 -19.28
CA GLY A 517 2.10 39.27 -20.18
C GLY A 517 3.57 38.88 -20.33
N THR A 518 4.48 39.83 -20.44
CA THR A 518 5.93 39.57 -20.48
C THR A 518 6.40 38.95 -19.16
N ARG A 519 5.85 39.42 -18.04
CA ARG A 519 6.18 38.80 -16.72
C ARG A 519 5.61 37.41 -16.58
N LEU A 520 4.40 37.15 -17.05
CA LEU A 520 3.83 35.80 -17.05
C LEU A 520 4.68 34.85 -17.90
N THR A 521 5.13 35.28 -19.09
CA THR A 521 6.03 34.43 -19.91
C THR A 521 7.34 34.13 -19.21
N ALA A 522 7.97 35.15 -18.62
CA ALA A 522 9.22 34.94 -17.90
C ALA A 522 9.07 33.92 -16.76
N VAL A 523 7.99 34.02 -15.97
CA VAL A 523 7.74 33.06 -14.87
C VAL A 523 7.42 31.67 -15.40
N VAL A 524 6.75 31.54 -16.56
CA VAL A 524 6.51 30.23 -17.21
C VAL A 524 7.82 29.66 -17.76
N ASP A 525 8.68 30.50 -18.33
CA ASP A 525 10.00 30.07 -18.80
C ASP A 525 10.90 29.62 -17.64
N ASP A 526 10.89 30.32 -16.49
CA ASP A 526 11.57 29.94 -15.27
C ASP A 526 11.04 28.59 -14.72
N GLU A 527 9.71 28.37 -14.77
CA GLU A 527 9.10 27.10 -14.37
C GLU A 527 9.53 25.96 -15.29
N ILE A 528 9.58 26.18 -16.60
CA ILE A 528 10.03 25.21 -17.58
C ILE A 528 11.49 24.83 -17.34
N GLU A 529 12.37 25.83 -17.14
CA GLU A 529 13.79 25.58 -16.85
C GLU A 529 13.97 24.78 -15.56
N GLY A 530 13.20 25.07 -14.51
CA GLY A 530 13.18 24.28 -13.28
C GLY A 530 12.71 22.84 -13.52
N LEU A 531 11.67 22.64 -14.31
CA LEU A 531 11.16 21.31 -14.65
C LEU A 531 12.18 20.49 -15.46
N GLU A 532 12.83 21.10 -16.46
CA GLU A 532 13.88 20.44 -17.25
C GLU A 532 15.03 19.95 -16.37
N ARG A 533 15.52 20.81 -15.49
CA ARG A 533 16.56 20.48 -14.51
C ARG A 533 16.15 19.34 -13.58
N ASP A 534 14.94 19.40 -13.01
CA ASP A 534 14.43 18.43 -12.04
C ASP A 534 14.20 17.06 -12.68
N ILE A 535 13.73 17.03 -13.93
CA ILE A 535 13.58 15.80 -14.73
C ILE A 535 14.92 15.12 -14.94
N LEU A 536 15.93 15.87 -15.39
CA LEU A 536 17.28 15.34 -15.67
C LEU A 536 17.94 14.83 -14.39
N TYR A 537 17.80 15.57 -13.30
CA TYR A 537 18.36 15.17 -12.02
C TYR A 537 17.70 13.92 -11.47
N LEU A 538 16.36 13.83 -11.49
CA LEU A 538 15.65 12.65 -11.02
C LEU A 538 15.94 11.42 -11.89
N GLU A 539 16.03 11.58 -13.21
CA GLU A 539 16.44 10.52 -14.15
C GLU A 539 17.82 9.96 -13.77
N SER A 540 18.80 10.83 -13.63
CA SER A 540 20.17 10.44 -13.24
C SER A 540 20.21 9.69 -11.91
N LEU A 541 19.42 10.15 -10.94
CA LEU A 541 19.34 9.53 -9.63
C LEU A 541 18.69 8.14 -9.70
N LEU A 542 17.62 7.99 -10.49
CA LEU A 542 16.94 6.72 -10.70
C LEU A 542 17.84 5.71 -11.38
N ASP A 543 18.55 6.11 -12.43
CA ASP A 543 19.46 5.24 -13.16
C ASP A 543 20.62 4.76 -12.30
N ARG A 544 21.18 5.66 -11.49
CA ARG A 544 22.19 5.29 -10.50
C ARG A 544 21.67 4.26 -9.49
N GLN A 545 20.46 4.46 -8.95
CA GLN A 545 19.88 3.52 -7.98
C GLN A 545 19.58 2.15 -8.61
N LYS A 546 19.20 2.11 -9.89
CA LYS A 546 19.06 0.87 -10.66
C LYS A 546 20.41 0.13 -10.80
N LEU A 547 21.49 0.84 -11.10
CA LEU A 547 22.84 0.27 -11.16
C LEU A 547 23.30 -0.26 -9.79
N GLU A 548 23.10 0.49 -8.71
CA GLU A 548 23.42 0.05 -7.35
C GLU A 548 22.64 -1.23 -6.96
N ALA A 549 21.38 -1.32 -7.36
CA ALA A 549 20.56 -2.51 -7.13
C ALA A 549 21.08 -3.75 -7.88
N LEU A 550 21.58 -3.57 -9.10
CA LEU A 550 22.22 -4.65 -9.86
C LEU A 550 23.52 -5.12 -9.23
N GLN A 551 24.37 -4.19 -8.82
CA GLN A 551 25.63 -4.52 -8.13
C GLN A 551 25.36 -5.33 -6.86
N GLU A 552 24.37 -4.92 -6.06
CA GLU A 552 24.00 -5.64 -4.84
C GLU A 552 23.52 -7.06 -5.15
N LEU A 553 22.68 -7.22 -6.20
CA LEU A 553 22.21 -8.53 -6.63
C LEU A 553 23.39 -9.41 -7.12
N THR A 554 24.33 -8.84 -7.85
CA THR A 554 25.53 -9.56 -8.34
C THR A 554 26.44 -9.98 -7.17
N LYS A 555 26.61 -9.12 -6.15
CA LYS A 555 27.33 -9.46 -4.91
C LYS A 555 26.65 -10.59 -4.14
N GLN A 556 25.32 -10.57 -4.06
CA GLN A 556 24.57 -11.67 -3.43
C GLN A 556 24.73 -12.98 -4.19
N LEU A 557 24.64 -12.94 -5.51
CA LEU A 557 24.90 -14.11 -6.37
C LEU A 557 26.31 -14.67 -6.17
N ALA A 558 27.32 -13.81 -6.08
CA ALA A 558 28.70 -14.24 -5.80
C ALA A 558 28.83 -14.93 -4.45
N ASN A 559 28.10 -14.49 -3.41
CA ASN A 559 28.06 -15.13 -2.10
C ASN A 559 27.36 -16.49 -2.17
N ASP A 560 26.16 -16.55 -2.80
CA ASP A 560 25.41 -17.81 -2.95
C ASP A 560 26.22 -18.87 -3.73
N ARG A 561 26.97 -18.44 -4.75
CA ARG A 561 27.91 -19.32 -5.47
C ARG A 561 29.00 -19.87 -4.55
N ARG A 562 29.58 -19.04 -3.67
CA ARG A 562 30.60 -19.48 -2.69
C ARG A 562 30.01 -20.47 -1.72
N ASP A 563 28.78 -20.24 -1.25
CA ASP A 563 28.09 -21.16 -0.35
C ASP A 563 27.75 -22.49 -1.04
N LEU A 564 27.31 -22.44 -2.31
CA LEU A 564 27.11 -23.65 -3.11
C LEU A 564 28.42 -24.43 -3.30
N SER A 565 29.54 -23.74 -3.57
CA SER A 565 30.85 -24.40 -3.67
C SER A 565 31.22 -25.14 -2.39
N ARG A 566 31.00 -24.52 -1.20
CA ARG A 566 31.22 -25.17 0.09
C ARG A 566 30.31 -26.38 0.30
N LEU A 567 29.04 -26.30 -0.07
CA LEU A 567 28.11 -27.41 0.03
C LEU A 567 28.52 -28.59 -0.84
N ILE A 568 29.02 -28.34 -2.06
CA ILE A 568 29.54 -29.37 -2.96
C ILE A 568 30.82 -29.99 -2.38
N GLU A 569 31.74 -29.22 -1.79
CA GLU A 569 32.92 -29.74 -1.09
C GLU A 569 32.53 -30.61 0.11
N GLN A 570 31.52 -30.20 0.89
CA GLN A 570 30.99 -31.00 1.99
C GLN A 570 30.36 -32.31 1.50
N TYR A 571 29.57 -32.23 0.42
CA TYR A 571 28.99 -33.40 -0.22
C TYR A 571 30.09 -34.37 -0.73
N LYS A 572 31.18 -33.86 -1.30
CA LYS A 572 32.32 -34.62 -1.75
C LYS A 572 33.02 -35.34 -0.58
N ALA A 573 33.12 -34.67 0.59
CA ALA A 573 33.72 -35.23 1.79
C ALA A 573 32.85 -36.33 2.45
N ASN A 574 31.51 -36.12 2.44
CA ASN A 574 30.51 -37.05 2.99
C ASN A 574 29.31 -37.15 2.04
N PRO A 575 29.32 -38.07 1.06
CA PRO A 575 28.22 -38.29 0.16
C PRO A 575 26.98 -38.85 0.89
N ASP A 576 26.03 -37.98 1.24
CA ASP A 576 24.78 -38.36 1.85
C ASP A 576 23.62 -37.80 0.99
N GLU A 577 22.49 -38.48 0.93
CA GLU A 577 21.31 -38.08 0.15
C GLU A 577 20.75 -36.74 0.60
N SER A 578 20.77 -36.50 1.93
CA SER A 578 20.36 -35.18 2.49
C SER A 578 21.25 -34.05 2.04
N ALA A 579 22.58 -34.25 1.99
CA ALA A 579 23.52 -33.27 1.49
C ALA A 579 23.32 -33.01 -0.03
N ARG A 580 23.00 -34.08 -0.77
CA ARG A 580 22.68 -33.95 -2.22
C ARG A 580 21.43 -33.13 -2.46
N GLU A 581 20.36 -33.36 -1.69
CA GLU A 581 19.13 -32.59 -1.76
C GLU A 581 19.38 -31.08 -1.47
N GLN A 582 20.21 -30.77 -0.46
CA GLN A 582 20.59 -29.40 -0.13
C GLN A 582 21.37 -28.72 -1.28
N VAL A 583 22.33 -29.42 -1.88
CA VAL A 583 23.06 -28.91 -3.05
C VAL A 583 22.11 -28.65 -4.20
N MET A 584 21.21 -29.57 -4.51
CA MET A 584 20.24 -29.40 -5.60
C MET A 584 19.29 -28.24 -5.34
N GLN A 585 18.84 -28.05 -4.10
CA GLN A 585 18.01 -26.93 -3.72
C GLN A 585 18.74 -25.60 -3.89
N GLN A 586 20.01 -25.53 -3.49
CA GLN A 586 20.83 -24.32 -3.65
C GLN A 586 21.13 -24.01 -5.12
N ILE A 587 21.32 -25.02 -5.96
CA ILE A 587 21.45 -24.85 -7.42
C ILE A 587 20.20 -24.20 -8.01
N GLN A 588 19.01 -24.67 -7.62
CA GLN A 588 17.75 -24.09 -8.10
C GLN A 588 17.55 -22.65 -7.63
N GLN A 589 17.94 -22.33 -6.41
CA GLN A 589 17.90 -20.94 -5.91
C GLN A 589 18.85 -20.04 -6.72
N LEU A 590 20.06 -20.46 -6.95
CA LEU A 590 21.06 -19.70 -7.71
C LEU A 590 20.60 -19.49 -9.16
N LYS A 591 20.05 -20.51 -9.81
CA LYS A 591 19.44 -20.41 -11.16
C LYS A 591 18.33 -19.37 -11.21
N SER A 592 17.42 -19.37 -10.23
CA SER A 592 16.33 -18.42 -10.14
C SER A 592 16.83 -16.98 -10.01
N ARG A 593 17.88 -16.75 -9.20
CA ARG A 593 18.49 -15.42 -9.06
C ARG A 593 19.26 -14.96 -10.28
N ILE A 594 19.93 -15.87 -10.99
CA ILE A 594 20.57 -15.57 -12.28
C ILE A 594 19.50 -15.12 -13.29
N GLN A 595 18.35 -15.80 -13.35
CA GLN A 595 17.25 -15.38 -14.20
C GLN A 595 16.75 -13.98 -13.83
N GLU A 596 16.61 -13.69 -12.54
CA GLU A 596 16.24 -12.36 -12.07
C GLU A 596 17.26 -11.29 -12.48
N LEU A 597 18.56 -11.58 -12.33
CA LEU A 597 19.62 -10.67 -12.78
C LEU A 597 19.53 -10.38 -14.28
N MET A 598 19.37 -11.42 -15.10
CA MET A 598 19.26 -11.30 -16.55
C MET A 598 18.01 -10.50 -16.96
N GLN A 599 16.90 -10.74 -16.28
CA GLN A 599 15.68 -9.97 -16.52
C GLN A 599 15.87 -8.50 -16.18
N ARG A 600 16.48 -8.18 -15.03
CA ARG A 600 16.73 -6.80 -14.61
C ARG A 600 17.73 -6.09 -15.54
N MET A 601 18.75 -6.78 -16.01
CA MET A 601 19.68 -6.25 -17.02
C MET A 601 18.96 -5.94 -18.34
N ALA A 602 18.05 -6.79 -18.77
CA ALA A 602 17.25 -6.56 -19.97
C ALA A 602 16.25 -5.39 -19.82
N GLU A 603 15.69 -5.20 -18.62
CA GLU A 603 14.82 -4.07 -18.27
C GLU A 603 15.62 -2.76 -18.26
N LEU A 604 16.82 -2.76 -17.69
CA LEU A 604 17.73 -1.60 -17.69
C LEU A 604 18.12 -1.15 -19.09
N ARG A 605 18.42 -2.08 -20.00
CA ARG A 605 18.74 -1.74 -21.39
C ARG A 605 17.61 -0.99 -22.10
N LYS A 606 16.37 -1.14 -21.68
CA LYS A 606 15.22 -0.42 -22.23
C LYS A 606 15.04 0.98 -21.66
N GLY A 607 15.59 1.25 -20.48
CA GLY A 607 15.34 2.45 -19.69
C GLY A 607 16.56 3.36 -19.49
N ILE A 608 17.78 2.84 -19.54
CA ILE A 608 19.00 3.65 -19.41
C ILE A 608 19.54 3.95 -20.81
N ARG A 609 19.94 5.20 -21.04
CA ARG A 609 20.54 5.62 -22.32
C ARG A 609 21.86 4.89 -22.58
N ASP A 610 22.10 4.54 -23.83
CA ASP A 610 23.35 3.87 -24.26
C ASP A 610 24.63 4.65 -23.89
N GLU A 611 24.49 5.95 -23.60
CA GLU A 611 25.59 6.86 -23.22
C GLU A 611 26.03 6.67 -21.77
N HIS A 612 25.17 6.17 -20.92
CA HIS A 612 25.43 5.93 -19.49
C HIS A 612 25.82 4.49 -19.19
N LEU A 613 25.76 3.64 -20.20
CA LEU A 613 26.20 2.26 -20.13
C LEU A 613 27.36 2.12 -21.10
N ASN A 614 28.50 1.61 -20.65
CA ASN A 614 29.50 1.13 -21.55
C ASN A 614 28.86 0.02 -22.37
N ALA A 615 28.40 0.40 -23.60
CA ALA A 615 27.64 -0.49 -24.49
C ALA A 615 28.45 -1.72 -24.87
N GLU A 616 29.77 -1.59 -24.87
CA GLU A 616 30.71 -2.66 -25.14
C GLU A 616 30.77 -3.67 -23.99
N ALA A 617 30.85 -3.19 -22.74
CA ALA A 617 30.83 -4.03 -21.56
C ALA A 617 29.46 -4.70 -21.37
N LEU A 618 28.35 -3.98 -21.65
CA LEU A 618 27.02 -4.56 -21.60
C LEU A 618 26.78 -5.57 -22.71
N SER A 619 27.34 -5.35 -23.92
CA SER A 619 27.25 -6.30 -25.05
C SER A 619 28.12 -7.54 -24.81
N GLU A 620 29.25 -7.41 -24.16
CA GLU A 620 30.08 -8.54 -23.71
C GLU A 620 29.36 -9.33 -22.60
N MET A 621 28.74 -8.64 -21.61
CA MET A 621 27.91 -9.28 -20.60
C MET A 621 26.69 -10.04 -21.16
N MET A 622 26.11 -9.53 -22.26
CA MET A 622 24.95 -10.16 -22.92
C MET A 622 25.32 -11.24 -23.93
N GLN A 623 26.52 -11.24 -24.49
CA GLN A 623 27.04 -12.34 -25.32
C GLN A 623 27.34 -13.59 -24.48
N GLN A 624 27.41 -13.47 -23.18
CA GLN A 624 27.46 -14.58 -22.25
C GLN A 624 26.04 -15.13 -21.96
N GLU A 625 25.35 -15.62 -23.00
CA GLU A 625 24.18 -16.52 -22.89
C GLU A 625 24.45 -17.74 -22.00
N ASP A 626 25.64 -17.82 -21.39
CA ASP A 626 26.22 -19.03 -20.84
C ASP A 626 26.08 -19.18 -19.33
N MET A 627 25.63 -18.13 -18.55
CA MET A 627 25.50 -18.29 -17.11
C MET A 627 24.39 -19.28 -16.71
N GLN A 628 23.27 -19.26 -17.44
CA GLN A 628 22.23 -20.25 -17.26
C GLN A 628 22.69 -21.63 -17.72
N GLY A 629 23.34 -21.70 -18.90
CA GLY A 629 23.92 -22.92 -19.42
C GLY A 629 24.99 -23.48 -18.50
N ALA A 630 25.84 -22.62 -17.93
CA ALA A 630 26.82 -23.06 -16.92
C ALA A 630 26.18 -23.67 -15.67
N MET A 631 25.08 -23.10 -15.20
CA MET A 631 24.33 -23.64 -14.04
C MET A 631 23.57 -24.92 -14.39
N ASP A 632 23.04 -25.05 -15.61
CA ASP A 632 22.43 -26.30 -16.07
C ASP A 632 23.46 -27.41 -16.16
N GLU A 633 24.70 -27.07 -16.60
CA GLU A 633 25.80 -28.02 -16.61
C GLU A 633 26.24 -28.43 -15.19
N VAL A 634 26.31 -27.47 -14.24
CA VAL A 634 26.59 -27.78 -12.82
C VAL A 634 25.52 -28.72 -12.26
N GLU A 635 24.25 -28.46 -12.55
CA GLU A 635 23.15 -29.33 -12.12
C GLU A 635 23.29 -30.75 -12.70
N ARG A 636 23.58 -30.86 -13.99
CA ARG A 636 23.80 -32.14 -14.67
C ARG A 636 24.98 -32.89 -14.07
N LEU A 637 26.10 -32.23 -13.87
CA LEU A 637 27.31 -32.84 -13.28
C LEU A 637 27.06 -33.35 -11.86
N MET A 638 26.28 -32.60 -11.08
CA MET A 638 25.88 -33.05 -9.74
C MET A 638 24.91 -34.23 -9.77
N GLN A 639 24.01 -34.28 -10.76
CA GLN A 639 23.16 -35.46 -10.97
C GLN A 639 23.95 -36.69 -11.37
N GLU A 640 25.02 -36.52 -12.17
CA GLU A 640 25.94 -37.58 -12.57
C GLU A 640 26.94 -37.96 -11.46
N GLY A 641 26.99 -37.28 -10.33
CA GLY A 641 27.90 -37.50 -9.22
C GLY A 641 29.34 -36.98 -9.45
N LYS A 642 29.54 -36.09 -10.45
CA LYS A 642 30.85 -35.52 -10.83
C LYS A 642 31.10 -34.19 -10.11
N ALA A 643 31.28 -34.23 -8.80
CA ALA A 643 31.41 -33.03 -7.94
C ALA A 643 32.65 -32.17 -8.29
N ASP A 644 33.75 -32.78 -8.73
CA ASP A 644 34.97 -32.03 -9.11
C ASP A 644 34.77 -31.20 -10.37
N GLU A 645 34.10 -31.74 -11.39
CA GLU A 645 33.80 -31.06 -12.62
C GLU A 645 32.76 -29.93 -12.36
N ALA A 646 31.79 -30.15 -11.47
CA ALA A 646 30.83 -29.15 -11.05
C ALA A 646 31.49 -27.97 -10.31
N LEU A 647 32.46 -28.23 -9.43
CA LEU A 647 33.26 -27.19 -8.76
C LEU A 647 34.10 -26.37 -9.76
N ALA A 648 34.72 -27.03 -10.73
CA ALA A 648 35.50 -26.34 -11.78
C ALA A 648 34.59 -25.40 -12.58
N LYS A 649 33.39 -25.83 -12.94
CA LYS A 649 32.43 -25.00 -13.68
C LYS A 649 31.89 -23.83 -12.84
N LEU A 650 31.68 -24.02 -11.52
CA LEU A 650 31.35 -22.93 -10.62
C LEU A 650 32.49 -21.92 -10.42
N GLN A 651 33.74 -22.35 -10.49
CA GLN A 651 34.89 -21.43 -10.46
C GLN A 651 34.96 -20.59 -11.74
N GLU A 652 34.69 -21.17 -12.91
CA GLU A 652 34.59 -20.46 -14.17
C GLU A 652 33.47 -19.41 -14.11
N LEU A 653 32.28 -19.77 -13.68
CA LEU A 653 31.17 -18.84 -13.46
C LEU A 653 31.57 -17.72 -12.48
N GLY A 654 32.37 -18.02 -11.47
CA GLY A 654 32.88 -17.06 -10.51
C GLY A 654 33.79 -15.99 -11.14
N MET A 655 34.67 -16.38 -12.02
CA MET A 655 35.52 -15.41 -12.74
C MET A 655 34.69 -14.46 -13.61
N GLN A 656 33.67 -14.98 -14.30
CA GLN A 656 32.73 -14.16 -15.09
C GLN A 656 31.93 -13.16 -14.22
N MET A 657 31.49 -13.60 -13.05
CA MET A 657 30.77 -12.70 -12.11
C MET A 657 31.69 -11.63 -11.51
N ASP A 658 32.93 -11.97 -11.19
CA ASP A 658 33.91 -11.02 -10.66
C ASP A 658 34.27 -9.97 -11.74
N GLU A 659 34.43 -10.37 -13.01
CA GLU A 659 34.65 -9.47 -14.15
C GLU A 659 33.44 -8.53 -14.38
N MET A 660 32.23 -9.07 -14.26
CA MET A 660 31.01 -8.27 -14.35
C MET A 660 30.94 -7.23 -13.21
N LEU A 661 31.30 -7.58 -11.98
CA LEU A 661 31.36 -6.64 -10.87
C LEU A 661 32.39 -5.52 -11.11
N ASP A 662 33.58 -5.87 -11.58
CA ASP A 662 34.62 -4.89 -11.90
C ASP A 662 34.18 -3.92 -13.02
N SER A 663 33.46 -4.41 -14.02
CA SER A 663 32.92 -3.55 -15.09
C SER A 663 31.80 -2.64 -14.61
N MET A 664 30.93 -3.14 -13.72
CA MET A 664 29.89 -2.32 -13.08
C MET A 664 30.48 -1.26 -12.15
N ASP A 665 31.51 -1.61 -11.37
CA ASP A 665 32.19 -0.66 -10.50
C ASP A 665 32.86 0.46 -11.32
N LYS A 666 33.50 0.14 -12.45
CA LYS A 666 34.04 1.14 -13.37
C LYS A 666 32.95 2.04 -13.98
N SER A 667 31.87 1.42 -14.47
CA SER A 667 30.74 2.19 -15.03
C SER A 667 30.11 3.12 -13.99
N GLN A 668 30.06 2.71 -12.72
CA GLN A 668 29.54 3.56 -11.65
C GLN A 668 30.49 4.72 -11.31
N GLU A 669 31.80 4.50 -11.35
CA GLU A 669 32.80 5.56 -11.14
C GLU A 669 32.73 6.59 -12.28
N GLU A 670 32.62 6.15 -13.52
CA GLU A 670 32.50 7.00 -14.71
C GLU A 670 31.17 7.79 -14.68
N PHE A 671 30.07 7.15 -14.37
CA PHE A 671 28.74 7.78 -14.31
C PHE A 671 28.64 8.93 -13.29
N GLY A 672 29.34 8.81 -12.15
CA GLY A 672 29.32 9.84 -11.11
C GLY A 672 30.24 11.05 -11.37
N ALA A 673 31.30 10.86 -12.14
CA ALA A 673 32.32 11.89 -12.37
C ALA A 673 32.05 12.75 -13.61
N GLU A 674 31.40 12.20 -14.63
CA GLU A 674 31.23 12.87 -15.92
C GLU A 674 29.99 13.77 -16.01
N GLN A 675 28.91 13.46 -15.27
CA GLN A 675 27.62 14.14 -15.46
C GLN A 675 27.51 15.53 -14.81
N TYR A 676 28.13 15.74 -13.63
CA TYR A 676 28.03 17.01 -12.88
C TYR A 676 29.36 17.42 -12.23
N PRO A 677 30.48 17.54 -12.99
CA PRO A 677 31.79 17.87 -12.41
C PRO A 677 31.80 19.26 -11.74
N GLU A 678 31.15 20.24 -12.36
CA GLU A 678 31.03 21.60 -11.79
C GLU A 678 30.23 21.60 -10.49
N LEU A 679 29.16 20.82 -10.42
CA LEU A 679 28.34 20.75 -9.20
C LEU A 679 29.10 20.09 -8.06
N ALA A 680 29.88 19.05 -8.33
CA ALA A 680 30.73 18.39 -7.34
C ALA A 680 31.83 19.32 -6.83
N GLU A 681 32.46 20.12 -7.69
CA GLU A 681 33.44 21.13 -7.31
C GLU A 681 32.83 22.25 -6.48
N LYS A 682 31.70 22.83 -6.93
CA LYS A 682 30.95 23.85 -6.18
C LYS A 682 30.53 23.33 -4.81
N PHE A 683 30.08 22.08 -4.74
CA PHE A 683 29.68 21.45 -3.48
C PHE A 683 30.90 21.23 -2.55
N GLY A 684 32.05 20.82 -3.09
CA GLY A 684 33.28 20.72 -2.32
C GLY A 684 33.68 22.07 -1.73
N LYS A 685 33.71 23.13 -2.52
CA LYS A 685 33.98 24.49 -2.08
C LYS A 685 32.98 24.96 -1.01
N PHE A 686 31.72 24.69 -1.21
CA PHE A 686 30.68 25.01 -0.22
C PHE A 686 30.92 24.31 1.12
N MET A 687 31.32 23.04 1.12
CA MET A 687 31.63 22.30 2.34
C MET A 687 32.82 22.85 3.06
N ASP A 688 33.89 23.25 2.34
CA ASP A 688 35.06 23.87 2.89
C ASP A 688 34.73 25.25 3.48
N ASP A 689 33.94 26.07 2.79
CA ASP A 689 33.48 27.39 3.26
C ASP A 689 32.56 27.27 4.48
N LEU A 690 31.70 26.27 4.53
CA LEU A 690 30.85 25.94 5.67
C LEU A 690 31.70 25.58 6.89
N GLN A 691 32.65 24.65 6.71
CA GLN A 691 33.57 24.25 7.79
C GLN A 691 34.42 25.43 8.27
N GLY A 692 34.97 26.21 7.35
CA GLY A 692 35.73 27.43 7.70
C GLY A 692 34.87 28.45 8.45
N THR A 693 33.60 28.60 8.07
CA THR A 693 32.66 29.50 8.77
C THR A 693 32.35 28.98 10.18
N MET A 694 32.19 27.68 10.36
CA MET A 694 31.98 27.06 11.67
C MET A 694 33.19 27.23 12.60
N ASP A 695 34.40 27.01 12.10
CA ASP A 695 35.63 27.12 12.86
C ASP A 695 35.87 28.56 13.32
N GLU A 696 35.65 29.54 12.45
CA GLU A 696 35.75 30.96 12.80
C GLU A 696 34.62 31.38 13.77
N GLN A 697 33.39 30.90 13.58
CA GLN A 697 32.27 31.16 14.50
C GLN A 697 32.59 30.64 15.90
N GLN A 698 33.18 29.46 16.01
CA GLN A 698 33.60 28.87 17.27
C GLN A 698 34.67 29.74 17.94
N LYS A 699 35.70 30.18 17.20
CA LYS A 699 36.75 31.05 17.73
C LYS A 699 36.21 32.37 18.26
N VAL A 700 35.31 33.00 17.49
CA VAL A 700 34.69 34.27 17.90
C VAL A 700 33.80 34.05 19.13
N ALA A 701 33.05 32.96 19.20
CA ALA A 701 32.22 32.62 20.35
C ALA A 701 33.07 32.34 21.62
N GLU A 702 34.20 31.62 21.50
CA GLU A 702 35.12 31.37 22.60
C GLU A 702 35.73 32.67 23.16
N GLN A 703 36.12 33.57 22.26
CA GLN A 703 36.66 34.90 22.67
C GLN A 703 35.58 35.77 23.34
N THR A 704 34.36 35.75 22.82
CA THR A 704 33.21 36.45 23.43
C THR A 704 32.88 35.87 24.80
N ARG A 705 32.91 34.53 24.92
CA ARG A 705 32.72 33.82 26.18
C ARG A 705 33.78 34.26 27.22
N ALA A 706 35.05 34.31 26.82
CA ALA A 706 36.12 34.73 27.72
C ALA A 706 35.89 36.14 28.27
N LEU A 707 35.48 37.11 27.42
CA LEU A 707 35.16 38.48 27.87
C LEU A 707 33.92 38.49 28.77
N ARG A 708 32.91 37.71 28.48
CA ARG A 708 31.72 37.56 29.31
C ARG A 708 32.08 37.02 30.69
N ASP A 709 32.85 35.93 30.73
CA ASP A 709 33.24 35.24 31.97
C ASP A 709 34.18 36.08 32.81
N GLN A 710 35.04 36.87 32.18
CA GLN A 710 35.89 37.82 32.85
C GLN A 710 35.07 38.94 33.54
N ALA A 711 34.09 39.51 32.83
CA ALA A 711 33.16 40.49 33.41
C ALA A 711 32.32 39.88 34.56
N ARG A 712 31.93 38.61 34.43
CA ARG A 712 31.22 37.87 35.49
C ARG A 712 32.06 37.68 36.75
N ASN A 713 33.32 37.28 36.61
CA ASN A 713 34.20 36.99 37.75
C ASN A 713 34.48 38.23 38.57
N GLN A 714 34.54 39.42 37.98
CA GLN A 714 34.75 40.70 38.70
C GLN A 714 33.61 41.04 39.67
N ASN A 715 32.40 40.49 39.45
CA ASN A 715 31.23 40.81 40.28
C ASN A 715 30.80 39.69 41.24
N ARG A 716 31.35 38.50 41.12
CA ARG A 716 30.91 37.30 41.84
C ARG A 716 30.99 37.42 43.38
N ASP A 717 31.97 38.13 43.89
CA ASP A 717 32.17 38.21 45.33
C ASP A 717 31.37 39.34 46.02
N ARG A 718 30.83 40.28 45.22
CA ARG A 718 30.12 41.47 45.82
C ARG A 718 28.63 41.18 46.06
N LEU A 719 28.10 40.15 45.49
CA LEU A 719 26.65 39.99 45.36
C LEU A 719 26.06 38.68 45.94
N LYS A 720 26.89 37.76 46.46
CA LYS A 720 26.43 36.46 47.00
C LYS A 720 25.31 36.56 48.04
N GLU A 721 25.42 37.50 49.00
CA GLU A 721 24.40 37.62 50.07
C GLU A 721 23.08 38.22 49.61
N LYS A 722 23.11 39.22 48.74
CA LYS A 722 21.88 39.85 48.23
C LYS A 722 21.14 38.98 47.23
N GLY A 723 21.87 38.18 46.46
CA GLY A 723 21.30 37.26 45.49
C GLY A 723 20.54 36.08 46.11
N GLN A 724 21.03 35.52 47.21
CA GLN A 724 20.39 34.41 47.91
C GLN A 724 19.01 34.77 48.52
N ALA A 725 18.86 35.96 49.08
CA ALA A 725 17.58 36.39 49.66
C ALA A 725 16.43 36.49 48.63
N LEU A 726 16.78 36.73 47.37
CA LEU A 726 15.83 36.88 46.25
C LEU A 726 15.51 35.56 45.54
N LYS A 727 16.37 34.57 45.66
CA LYS A 727 16.30 33.30 44.93
C LYS A 727 14.95 32.61 45.07
N ASP A 728 14.46 32.44 46.30
CA ASP A 728 13.21 31.69 46.57
C ASP A 728 11.96 32.44 46.10
N GLU A 729 12.00 33.75 46.03
CA GLU A 729 10.91 34.55 45.52
C GLU A 729 10.86 34.46 43.98
N LEU A 730 12.01 34.62 43.32
CA LEU A 730 12.15 34.56 41.88
C LEU A 730 11.82 33.16 41.36
N ALA A 731 12.31 32.10 42.04
CA ALA A 731 12.05 30.71 41.66
C ALA A 731 10.56 30.40 41.70
N ARG A 732 9.81 30.92 42.65
CA ARG A 732 8.33 30.72 42.72
C ARG A 732 7.60 31.40 41.54
N LYS A 733 7.99 32.66 41.21
CA LYS A 733 7.40 33.37 40.05
C LYS A 733 7.71 32.67 38.75
N VAL A 734 8.95 32.23 38.53
CA VAL A 734 9.38 31.49 37.35
C VAL A 734 8.58 30.20 37.18
N LYS A 735 8.47 29.42 38.25
CA LYS A 735 7.72 28.16 38.24
C LYS A 735 6.25 28.36 37.88
N GLN A 736 5.62 29.40 38.41
CA GLN A 736 4.21 29.71 38.11
C GLN A 736 4.02 30.03 36.62
N VAL A 737 4.91 30.81 36.01
CA VAL A 737 4.85 31.14 34.59
C VAL A 737 5.14 29.90 33.72
N GLN A 738 6.11 29.07 34.11
CA GLN A 738 6.38 27.79 33.42
C GLN A 738 5.13 26.89 33.37
N GLU A 739 4.44 26.72 34.51
CA GLU A 739 3.22 25.92 34.58
C GLU A 739 2.10 26.47 33.68
N ASN A 740 2.03 27.79 33.54
CA ASN A 740 1.08 28.45 32.63
C ASN A 740 1.42 28.17 31.17
N TYR A 741 2.70 28.26 30.78
CA TYR A 741 3.16 28.04 29.42
C TYR A 741 3.15 26.56 29.01
N GLN A 742 3.33 25.63 29.94
CA GLN A 742 3.17 24.19 29.66
C GLN A 742 1.72 23.82 29.29
N LYS A 743 0.73 24.55 29.80
CA LYS A 743 -0.69 24.35 29.53
C LYS A 743 -1.20 25.15 28.34
N LEU A 744 -0.34 25.97 27.72
CA LEU A 744 -0.72 26.81 26.59
C LEU A 744 -0.70 26.02 25.28
N ASP A 745 -1.84 26.02 24.59
CA ASP A 745 -1.92 25.48 23.23
C ASP A 745 -1.61 26.59 22.22
N PRO A 746 -0.50 26.52 21.47
CA PRO A 746 -0.10 27.57 20.53
C PRO A 746 -1.10 27.75 19.38
N ALA A 747 -1.87 26.72 19.05
CA ALA A 747 -2.90 26.79 18.02
C ALA A 747 -4.03 27.77 18.34
N ARG A 748 -4.20 28.13 19.62
CA ARG A 748 -5.18 29.13 20.07
C ARG A 748 -4.73 30.59 19.85
N LEU A 749 -3.50 30.80 19.48
CA LEU A 749 -2.96 32.14 19.18
C LEU A 749 -2.86 32.34 17.67
N ASN A 750 -1.87 31.71 17.05
CA ASN A 750 -1.69 31.67 15.59
C ASN A 750 -0.59 30.63 15.25
N SER A 751 -0.40 30.34 13.96
CA SER A 751 0.59 29.36 13.51
C SER A 751 2.05 29.73 13.84
N ARG A 752 2.33 31.00 14.18
CA ARG A 752 3.68 31.50 14.52
C ARG A 752 3.97 31.46 16.02
N ALA A 753 2.99 31.12 16.85
CA ALA A 753 3.14 31.15 18.32
C ALA A 753 3.97 29.99 18.89
N SER A 754 4.16 28.91 18.14
CA SER A 754 4.91 27.73 18.59
C SER A 754 6.36 28.08 18.95
N ARG A 755 7.03 28.88 18.10
CA ARG A 755 8.43 29.26 18.30
C ARG A 755 8.64 30.15 19.55
N PRO A 756 7.94 31.29 19.74
CA PRO A 756 8.06 32.08 20.95
C PRO A 756 7.66 31.30 22.21
N LEU A 757 6.74 30.35 22.12
CA LEU A 757 6.37 29.51 23.26
C LEU A 757 7.49 28.53 23.64
N GLU A 758 8.10 27.86 22.68
CA GLU A 758 9.24 26.97 22.91
C GLU A 758 10.45 27.75 23.48
N GLU A 759 10.71 28.93 22.93
CA GLU A 759 11.79 29.82 23.41
C GLU A 759 11.52 30.27 24.85
N ALA A 760 10.31 30.74 25.17
CA ALA A 760 9.94 31.12 26.53
C ALA A 760 10.05 29.93 27.50
N GLN A 761 9.58 28.75 27.13
CA GLN A 761 9.69 27.54 27.96
C GLN A 761 11.14 27.09 28.17
N SER A 762 11.97 27.18 27.13
CA SER A 762 13.37 26.83 27.20
C SER A 762 14.14 27.81 28.14
N GLU A 763 13.96 29.11 27.95
CA GLU A 763 14.67 30.13 28.72
C GLU A 763 14.19 30.18 30.18
N LEU A 764 12.92 29.93 30.46
CA LEU A 764 12.44 29.80 31.84
C LEU A 764 13.00 28.54 32.52
N ARG A 765 13.24 27.43 31.79
CA ARG A 765 13.95 26.26 32.35
C ARG A 765 15.43 26.58 32.63
N ASN A 766 16.09 27.28 31.71
CA ASN A 766 17.45 27.72 31.89
C ASN A 766 17.56 28.65 33.09
N LEU A 767 16.64 29.61 33.25
CA LEU A 767 16.52 30.50 34.38
C LEU A 767 16.33 29.74 35.71
N GLU A 768 15.44 28.77 35.74
CA GLU A 768 15.20 27.95 36.95
C GLU A 768 16.46 27.15 37.32
N ASN A 769 17.12 26.54 36.33
CA ASN A 769 18.35 25.79 36.57
C ASN A 769 19.50 26.70 37.04
N ALA A 770 19.66 27.89 36.43
CA ALA A 770 20.63 28.87 36.83
C ALA A 770 20.42 29.36 38.29
N LEU A 771 19.17 29.61 38.68
CA LEU A 771 18.79 29.92 40.04
C LEU A 771 19.11 28.79 41.03
N LYS A 772 18.92 27.51 40.64
CA LYS A 772 19.24 26.35 41.50
C LYS A 772 20.72 26.21 41.76
N VAL A 773 21.59 26.52 40.79
CA VAL A 773 23.04 26.40 40.91
C VAL A 773 23.72 27.72 41.34
N ASP A 774 22.97 28.72 41.75
CA ASP A 774 23.40 30.06 42.17
C ASP A 774 24.21 30.82 41.09
N ASP A 775 23.92 30.54 39.80
CA ASP A 775 24.46 31.28 38.65
C ASP A 775 23.51 32.44 38.30
N PHE A 776 23.56 33.50 39.08
CA PHE A 776 22.70 34.66 38.95
C PHE A 776 22.93 35.45 37.66
N ASP A 777 24.13 35.40 37.07
CA ASP A 777 24.43 36.04 35.80
C ASP A 777 23.71 35.33 34.66
N LEU A 778 23.79 33.99 34.63
CA LEU A 778 23.05 33.19 33.68
C LEU A 778 21.55 33.33 33.92
N ALA A 779 21.10 33.40 35.15
CA ALA A 779 19.72 33.67 35.50
C ALA A 779 19.23 35.02 34.94
N ALA A 780 20.01 36.10 35.08
CA ALA A 780 19.68 37.41 34.53
C ALA A 780 19.61 37.40 32.97
N GLU A 781 20.52 36.68 32.31
CA GLU A 781 20.50 36.53 30.86
C GLU A 781 19.26 35.73 30.38
N SER A 782 19.00 34.57 31.02
CA SER A 782 17.84 33.75 30.67
C SER A 782 16.53 34.46 30.98
N ALA A 783 16.45 35.23 32.06
CA ALA A 783 15.30 36.07 32.39
C ALA A 783 15.02 37.12 31.30
N ALA A 784 16.07 37.76 30.78
CA ALA A 784 15.93 38.77 29.73
C ALA A 784 15.42 38.15 28.39
N ARG A 785 15.93 36.95 28.00
CA ARG A 785 15.41 36.23 26.83
C ARG A 785 13.99 35.73 27.02
N ALA A 786 13.67 35.20 28.19
CA ALA A 786 12.30 34.81 28.54
C ALA A 786 11.33 36.01 28.52
N GLU A 787 11.79 37.20 28.90
CA GLU A 787 11.00 38.42 28.84
C GLU A 787 10.68 38.82 27.39
N ASP A 788 11.63 38.77 26.49
CA ASP A 788 11.40 39.07 25.05
C ASP A 788 10.38 38.07 24.42
N ALA A 789 10.54 36.76 24.67
CA ALA A 789 9.61 35.76 24.23
C ALA A 789 8.21 35.91 24.87
N ALA A 790 8.12 36.20 26.14
CA ALA A 790 6.87 36.45 26.85
C ALA A 790 6.13 37.70 26.34
N ARG A 791 6.84 38.76 25.99
CA ARG A 791 6.27 39.95 25.34
C ARG A 791 5.69 39.63 23.96
N GLN A 792 6.42 38.84 23.18
CA GLN A 792 5.89 38.38 21.87
C GLN A 792 4.60 37.59 22.04
N LEU A 793 4.57 36.61 22.96
CA LEU A 793 3.36 35.84 23.25
C LEU A 793 2.20 36.74 23.73
N SER A 794 2.46 37.70 24.58
CA SER A 794 1.46 38.65 25.02
C SER A 794 0.92 39.52 23.88
N SER A 795 1.77 39.98 22.97
CA SER A 795 1.34 40.74 21.78
C SER A 795 0.48 39.88 20.83
N MET A 796 0.85 38.62 20.64
CA MET A 796 0.06 37.68 19.83
C MET A 796 -1.31 37.38 20.46
N GLY A 797 -1.36 37.23 21.79
CA GLY A 797 -2.63 37.07 22.52
C GLY A 797 -3.56 38.26 22.33
N GLU A 798 -3.02 39.47 22.40
CA GLU A 798 -3.78 40.69 22.20
C GLU A 798 -4.25 40.87 20.75
N GLN A 799 -3.40 40.51 19.77
CA GLN A 799 -3.78 40.48 18.36
C GLN A 799 -4.91 39.49 18.11
N GLN A 800 -4.80 38.28 18.67
CA GLN A 800 -5.87 37.27 18.53
C GLN A 800 -7.20 37.77 19.13
N ARG A 801 -7.16 38.39 20.32
CA ARG A 801 -8.34 39.02 20.94
C ARG A 801 -8.99 40.06 20.03
N GLN A 802 -8.17 40.94 19.42
CA GLN A 802 -8.65 41.99 18.50
C GLN A 802 -9.27 41.38 17.23
N LEU A 803 -8.66 40.33 16.69
CA LEU A 803 -9.19 39.61 15.53
C LEU A 803 -10.55 38.97 15.86
N ASP A 804 -10.67 38.27 16.99
CA ASP A 804 -11.91 37.62 17.41
C ASP A 804 -13.05 38.62 17.68
N GLU A 805 -12.69 39.83 18.15
CA GLU A 805 -13.62 40.94 18.33
C GLU A 805 -14.06 41.53 16.98
N MET A 806 -13.11 41.76 16.07
CA MET A 806 -13.34 42.36 14.75
C MET A 806 -14.16 41.44 13.84
N PHE A 807 -13.92 40.13 13.88
CA PHE A 807 -14.65 39.16 13.06
C PHE A 807 -15.98 38.72 13.67
N GLY A 808 -16.37 39.25 14.85
CA GLY A 808 -17.66 38.97 15.49
C GLY A 808 -17.82 37.49 15.93
N ASN A 809 -16.74 36.82 16.29
CA ASN A 809 -16.75 35.44 16.76
C ASN A 809 -17.73 35.23 17.92
N PRO A 810 -18.19 33.97 18.20
CA PRO A 810 -19.13 33.70 19.27
C PRO A 810 -18.71 34.26 20.65
N PRO A 811 -19.61 34.66 21.51
CA PRO A 811 -19.29 35.28 22.80
C PRO A 811 -18.33 34.45 23.65
N GLU A 812 -18.45 33.12 23.58
CA GLU A 812 -17.59 32.18 24.33
C GLU A 812 -16.12 32.24 23.82
N VAL A 813 -15.92 32.30 22.50
CA VAL A 813 -14.58 32.39 21.88
C VAL A 813 -13.94 33.74 22.23
N ARG A 814 -14.69 34.85 22.14
CA ARG A 814 -14.22 36.19 22.53
C ARG A 814 -13.86 36.27 24.03
N GLN A 815 -14.63 35.61 24.88
CA GLN A 815 -14.31 35.56 26.29
C GLN A 815 -13.05 34.73 26.58
N GLN A 816 -12.88 33.61 25.89
CA GLN A 816 -11.67 32.77 26.02
C GLN A 816 -10.42 33.50 25.54
N SER A 817 -10.45 34.15 24.38
CA SER A 817 -9.31 34.92 23.85
C SER A 817 -8.98 36.12 24.74
N ALA A 818 -9.98 36.80 25.29
CA ALA A 818 -9.75 37.89 26.24
C ALA A 818 -9.10 37.38 27.55
N GLN A 819 -9.56 36.26 28.09
CA GLN A 819 -8.93 35.65 29.29
C GLN A 819 -7.50 35.19 29.00
N LEU A 820 -7.25 34.64 27.83
CA LEU A 820 -5.93 34.22 27.39
C LEU A 820 -4.99 35.43 27.26
N ALA A 821 -5.42 36.50 26.59
CA ALA A 821 -4.63 37.73 26.44
C ALA A 821 -4.26 38.35 27.80
N GLU A 822 -5.23 38.46 28.73
CA GLU A 822 -4.96 38.97 30.08
C GLU A 822 -4.01 38.07 30.86
N ARG A 823 -4.10 36.74 30.73
CA ARG A 823 -3.16 35.81 31.35
C ARG A 823 -1.75 36.00 30.80
N LEU A 824 -1.59 35.97 29.48
CA LEU A 824 -0.28 36.17 28.83
C LEU A 824 0.35 37.55 29.17
N LYS A 825 -0.50 38.57 29.27
CA LYS A 825 -0.06 39.90 29.70
C LYS A 825 0.41 39.93 31.17
N LYS A 826 -0.24 39.20 32.04
CA LYS A 826 0.18 39.00 33.42
C LYS A 826 1.49 38.23 33.48
N ASP A 827 1.62 37.11 32.80
CA ASP A 827 2.80 36.28 32.77
C ASP A 827 4.01 37.07 32.21
N ALA A 828 3.82 37.89 31.15
CA ALA A 828 4.84 38.78 30.63
C ALA A 828 5.29 39.83 31.63
N ARG A 829 4.38 40.38 32.45
CA ARG A 829 4.73 41.28 33.53
C ARG A 829 5.54 40.56 34.62
N ASP A 830 5.09 39.38 35.03
CA ASP A 830 5.79 38.61 36.07
C ASP A 830 7.21 38.24 35.64
N VAL A 831 7.43 37.88 34.36
CA VAL A 831 8.77 37.65 33.80
C VAL A 831 9.57 38.95 33.69
N SER A 832 8.95 40.06 33.30
CA SER A 832 9.60 41.37 33.26
C SER A 832 10.06 41.83 34.65
N ASP A 833 9.25 41.62 35.68
CA ASP A 833 9.62 41.92 37.07
C ASP A 833 10.81 41.08 37.51
N VAL A 834 10.83 39.76 37.17
CA VAL A 834 11.96 38.87 37.47
C VAL A 834 13.23 39.38 36.75
N SER A 835 13.10 39.69 35.45
CA SER A 835 14.22 40.22 34.66
C SER A 835 14.78 41.53 35.22
N GLN A 836 13.92 42.49 35.56
CA GLN A 836 14.32 43.78 36.10
C GLN A 836 15.01 43.64 37.49
N GLN A 837 14.48 42.78 38.35
CA GLN A 837 15.08 42.54 39.65
C GLN A 837 16.47 41.91 39.53
N LEU A 838 16.63 40.90 38.64
CA LEU A 838 17.92 40.29 38.37
C LEU A 838 18.88 41.30 37.72
N GLN A 839 18.47 42.07 36.72
CA GLN A 839 19.30 43.07 36.06
C GLN A 839 19.74 44.20 36.98
N SER A 840 18.92 44.59 37.94
CA SER A 840 19.27 45.61 38.93
C SER A 840 20.40 45.17 39.87
N LEU A 841 20.44 43.88 40.21
CA LEU A 841 21.45 43.29 41.08
C LEU A 841 22.69 42.80 40.31
N PHE A 842 22.43 42.29 39.07
CA PHE A 842 23.40 41.71 38.16
C PHE A 842 23.38 42.48 36.83
N PRO A 843 24.00 43.67 36.77
CA PRO A 843 24.01 44.47 35.56
C PRO A 843 24.69 43.72 34.41
N PRO A 844 24.26 43.93 33.15
CA PRO A 844 24.79 43.21 32.00
C PRO A 844 26.32 43.23 31.96
N PRO A 845 26.99 42.11 31.64
CA PRO A 845 28.46 42.01 31.62
C PRO A 845 29.16 43.15 30.87
N GLY A 846 28.51 43.65 29.80
CA GLY A 846 29.03 44.76 28.99
C GLY A 846 29.16 46.10 29.71
N SER A 847 28.40 46.35 30.76
CA SER A 847 28.48 47.57 31.56
C SER A 847 29.76 47.61 32.40
N GLN A 848 30.29 46.44 32.72
CA GLN A 848 31.44 46.23 33.59
C GLN A 848 32.80 46.13 32.84
N LEU A 849 32.75 46.04 31.49
CA LEU A 849 33.95 45.92 30.66
C LEU A 849 34.79 47.20 30.71
N SER A 850 36.11 47.05 30.78
CA SER A 850 37.12 48.14 30.62
C SER A 850 37.04 48.67 29.16
N GLN A 851 37.73 49.84 28.95
CA GLN A 851 37.78 50.45 27.63
C GLN A 851 38.46 49.53 26.58
N ALA A 852 39.52 48.80 26.99
CA ALA A 852 40.16 47.81 26.10
C ALA A 852 39.28 46.63 25.75
N GLU A 853 38.57 46.09 26.73
CA GLU A 853 37.64 44.99 26.53
C GLU A 853 36.45 45.41 25.66
N LYS A 854 35.98 46.66 25.79
CA LYS A 854 34.93 47.18 24.89
C LYS A 854 35.43 47.33 23.46
N GLN A 855 36.68 47.71 23.24
CA GLN A 855 37.28 47.74 21.91
C GLN A 855 37.42 46.31 21.33
N GLN A 856 37.86 45.37 22.17
CA GLN A 856 37.96 43.96 21.75
C GLN A 856 36.57 43.38 21.36
N LEU A 857 35.54 43.71 22.17
CA LEU A 857 34.17 43.28 21.85
C LEU A 857 33.65 43.91 20.56
N GLN A 858 34.00 45.16 20.27
CA GLN A 858 33.65 45.79 18.99
C GLN A 858 34.36 45.11 17.80
N GLN A 859 35.64 44.73 17.97
CA GLN A 859 36.36 43.96 16.93
C GLN A 859 35.73 42.60 16.71
N LEU A 860 35.32 41.91 17.78
CA LEU A 860 34.59 40.65 17.67
C LEU A 860 33.24 40.86 16.99
N GLY A 861 32.53 41.96 17.26
CA GLY A 861 31.31 42.33 16.57
C GLY A 861 31.51 42.54 15.07
N GLN A 862 32.63 43.18 14.66
CA GLN A 862 32.98 43.32 13.25
C GLN A 862 33.30 41.96 12.59
N ARG A 863 34.04 41.07 13.29
CA ARG A 863 34.26 39.70 12.78
C ARG A 863 32.96 38.91 12.66
N GLN A 864 32.08 39.07 13.62
CA GLN A 864 30.77 38.42 13.55
C GLN A 864 29.93 38.91 12.37
N GLN A 865 30.02 40.18 12.01
CA GLN A 865 29.40 40.74 10.80
C GLN A 865 30.00 40.15 9.52
N GLN A 866 31.32 39.91 9.51
CA GLN A 866 31.93 39.18 8.38
C GLN A 866 31.44 37.74 8.27
N LEU A 867 31.19 37.07 9.41
CA LEU A 867 30.64 35.75 9.44
C LEU A 867 29.18 35.72 8.96
N GLU A 868 28.37 36.72 9.30
CA GLU A 868 27.05 36.92 8.73
C GLU A 868 27.09 37.03 7.20
N GLN A 869 28.02 37.83 6.65
CA GLN A 869 28.21 37.94 5.19
C GLN A 869 28.64 36.62 4.56
N ARG A 870 29.52 35.85 5.25
CA ARG A 870 29.88 34.50 4.78
C ARG A 870 28.68 33.54 4.79
N ALA A 871 27.84 33.59 5.82
CA ALA A 871 26.60 32.78 5.85
C ALA A 871 25.65 33.16 4.73
N GLN A 872 25.52 34.45 4.39
CA GLN A 872 24.79 34.92 3.20
C GLN A 872 25.45 34.42 1.91
N GLY A 873 26.78 34.39 1.82
CA GLY A 873 27.53 33.81 0.71
C GLY A 873 27.28 32.32 0.56
N LEU A 874 27.25 31.57 1.66
CA LEU A 874 26.88 30.16 1.67
C LEU A 874 25.45 29.95 1.16
N ARG A 875 24.51 30.81 1.56
CA ARG A 875 23.13 30.78 1.08
C ARG A 875 23.05 30.99 -0.45
N GLN A 876 23.84 31.92 -0.95
CA GLN A 876 23.93 32.19 -2.39
C GLN A 876 24.57 31.04 -3.16
N GLN A 877 25.63 30.41 -2.60
CA GLN A 877 26.19 29.19 -3.19
C GLN A 877 25.19 28.02 -3.22
N MET A 878 24.32 27.89 -2.21
CA MET A 878 23.23 26.92 -2.24
C MET A 878 22.26 27.22 -3.37
N GLU A 879 21.85 28.47 -3.56
CA GLU A 879 20.96 28.90 -4.66
C GLU A 879 21.60 28.64 -6.04
N ASP A 880 22.88 28.95 -6.20
CA ASP A 880 23.61 28.69 -7.43
C ASP A 880 23.72 27.19 -7.75
N MET A 881 23.86 26.33 -6.74
CA MET A 881 23.85 24.88 -6.93
C MET A 881 22.43 24.35 -7.23
N GLU A 882 21.41 24.94 -6.63
CA GLU A 882 20.00 24.59 -6.89
C GLU A 882 19.58 24.89 -8.34
N GLN A 883 20.24 25.83 -9.02
CA GLN A 883 20.04 26.06 -10.46
C GLN A 883 20.47 24.86 -11.32
N THR A 884 21.36 24.02 -10.80
CA THR A 884 21.85 22.84 -11.53
C THR A 884 21.16 21.56 -11.09
N ALA A 885 20.80 21.42 -9.81
CA ALA A 885 20.12 20.25 -9.27
C ALA A 885 19.37 20.61 -7.96
N PRO A 886 18.21 20.02 -7.68
CA PRO A 886 17.40 20.26 -6.48
C PRO A 886 18.04 19.59 -5.24
N LEU A 887 19.22 20.07 -4.83
CA LEU A 887 20.01 19.49 -3.74
C LEU A 887 19.50 19.86 -2.36
N PHE A 888 18.99 21.07 -2.20
CA PHE A 888 18.59 21.63 -0.92
C PHE A 888 17.07 21.82 -0.90
N GLY A 889 16.40 21.31 0.13
CA GLY A 889 14.97 21.58 0.32
C GLY A 889 14.75 22.98 0.89
N GLU A 890 13.54 23.50 0.82
CA GLU A 890 13.13 24.79 1.34
C GLU A 890 13.56 25.00 2.82
N GLU A 891 13.49 23.93 3.63
CA GLU A 891 13.90 23.95 5.03
C GLU A 891 15.40 24.22 5.19
N ALA A 892 16.24 23.74 4.28
CA ALA A 892 17.69 23.96 4.32
C ALA A 892 18.04 25.42 4.05
N GLY A 893 17.39 26.05 3.07
CA GLY A 893 17.51 27.49 2.83
C GLY A 893 17.06 28.31 4.02
N GLN A 894 15.89 28.01 4.59
CA GLN A 894 15.38 28.69 5.79
C GLN A 894 16.29 28.53 7.00
N GLN A 895 16.91 27.36 7.18
CA GLN A 895 17.89 27.13 8.25
C GLN A 895 19.13 28.00 8.08
N MET A 896 19.65 28.16 6.88
CA MET A 896 20.82 29.01 6.61
C MET A 896 20.48 30.50 6.78
N ASP A 897 19.26 30.90 6.35
CA ASP A 897 18.76 32.26 6.60
C ASP A 897 18.64 32.54 8.11
N GLU A 898 18.13 31.58 8.89
CA GLU A 898 18.07 31.71 10.35
C GLU A 898 19.47 31.82 10.97
N VAL A 899 20.44 31.03 10.50
CA VAL A 899 21.84 31.13 10.94
C VAL A 899 22.40 32.52 10.65
N GLY A 900 22.20 33.03 9.44
CA GLY A 900 22.61 34.39 9.06
C GLY A 900 21.99 35.46 9.97
N GLN A 901 20.69 35.38 10.23
CA GLN A 901 19.98 36.28 11.12
C GLN A 901 20.55 36.23 12.53
N ARG A 902 20.79 35.05 13.11
CA ARG A 902 21.41 34.89 14.45
C ARG A 902 22.81 35.47 14.51
N MET A 903 23.60 35.30 13.44
CA MET A 903 24.93 35.93 13.35
C MET A 903 24.84 37.45 13.30
N GLY A 904 23.87 38.02 12.58
CA GLY A 904 23.61 39.46 12.56
C GLY A 904 23.15 40.00 13.90
N GLU A 905 22.26 39.32 14.58
CA GLU A 905 21.81 39.67 15.94
C GLU A 905 22.97 39.60 16.92
N ALA A 906 23.84 38.58 16.85
CA ALA A 906 25.04 38.47 17.64
C ALA A 906 25.99 39.68 17.42
N SER A 907 26.22 40.07 16.16
CA SER A 907 27.03 41.26 15.81
C SER A 907 26.46 42.53 16.42
N GLN A 908 25.15 42.78 16.26
CA GLN A 908 24.48 43.96 16.81
C GLN A 908 24.57 44.01 18.35
N ARG A 909 24.38 42.86 19.03
CA ARG A 909 24.47 42.78 20.50
C ARG A 909 25.90 43.08 20.99
N MET A 910 26.92 42.56 20.29
CA MET A 910 28.34 42.86 20.65
C MET A 910 28.70 44.32 20.38
N GLN A 911 28.26 44.92 19.27
CA GLN A 911 28.42 46.34 19.01
C GLN A 911 27.65 47.17 20.03
N GLY A 912 26.52 46.72 20.51
CA GLY A 912 25.74 47.27 21.62
C GLY A 912 26.37 47.02 22.99
N LYS A 913 27.57 46.43 23.05
CA LYS A 913 28.35 46.15 24.27
C LYS A 913 27.66 45.14 25.20
N ASP A 914 26.93 44.21 24.64
CA ASP A 914 26.28 43.11 25.36
C ASP A 914 26.93 41.77 24.98
N PRO A 915 28.04 41.35 25.62
CA PRO A 915 28.71 40.09 25.32
C PRO A 915 27.89 38.87 25.75
N GLY A 916 26.98 39.03 26.72
CA GLY A 916 26.14 37.95 27.21
C GLY A 916 25.11 37.49 26.15
N ARG A 917 24.30 38.44 25.69
CA ARG A 917 23.34 38.18 24.62
C ARG A 917 24.02 37.85 23.29
N GLY A 918 25.15 38.56 22.98
CA GLY A 918 25.93 38.26 21.80
C GLY A 918 26.43 36.81 21.75
N TYR A 919 26.93 36.29 22.87
CA TYR A 919 27.36 34.91 23.00
C TYR A 919 26.17 33.91 22.83
N GLY A 920 24.98 34.23 23.38
CA GLY A 920 23.81 33.43 23.25
C GLY A 920 23.40 33.23 21.78
N GLU A 921 23.35 34.31 21.00
CA GLU A 921 23.06 34.27 19.57
C GLU A 921 24.15 33.54 18.77
N GLN A 922 25.42 33.66 19.16
CA GLN A 922 26.53 32.89 18.56
C GLN A 922 26.38 31.39 18.78
N GLN A 923 25.96 30.96 19.97
CA GLN A 923 25.69 29.55 20.24
C GLN A 923 24.48 29.03 19.41
N ALA A 924 23.42 29.82 19.30
CA ALA A 924 22.27 29.47 18.47
C ALA A 924 22.65 29.33 16.98
N ALA A 925 23.48 30.27 16.47
CA ALA A 925 24.02 30.18 15.12
C ALA A 925 24.90 28.92 14.92
N MET A 926 25.78 28.60 15.89
CA MET A 926 26.63 27.42 15.86
C MET A 926 25.79 26.11 15.89
N GLU A 927 24.77 26.06 16.70
CA GLU A 927 23.83 24.90 16.70
C GLU A 927 23.11 24.76 15.38
N GLY A 928 22.72 25.87 14.75
CA GLY A 928 22.14 25.89 13.41
C GLY A 928 23.09 25.29 12.38
N LEU A 929 24.35 25.79 12.34
CA LEU A 929 25.38 25.28 11.43
C LEU A 929 25.68 23.78 11.67
N LYS A 930 25.83 23.37 12.94
CA LYS A 930 26.04 21.94 13.26
C LYS A 930 24.89 21.05 12.82
N ARG A 931 23.65 21.48 13.03
CA ARG A 931 22.46 20.74 12.53
C ARG A 931 22.49 20.63 11.02
N PHE A 932 22.77 21.73 10.35
CA PHE A 932 22.88 21.75 8.89
C PHE A 932 23.99 20.81 8.41
N GLN A 933 25.20 20.88 8.97
CA GLN A 933 26.30 19.97 8.66
C GLN A 933 25.96 18.50 8.91
N GLN A 934 25.31 18.19 10.04
CA GLN A 934 24.87 16.82 10.34
C GLN A 934 23.86 16.29 9.32
N GLN A 935 22.92 17.11 8.89
CA GLN A 935 21.98 16.74 7.84
C GLN A 935 22.71 16.44 6.52
N MET A 936 23.68 17.27 6.16
CA MET A 936 24.53 17.05 4.99
C MET A 936 25.35 15.75 5.08
N GLN A 937 25.96 15.50 6.24
CA GLN A 937 26.74 14.28 6.46
C GLN A 937 25.86 13.02 6.47
N GLN A 938 24.65 13.10 7.02
CA GLN A 938 23.70 11.98 6.97
C GLN A 938 23.26 11.64 5.55
N SER A 939 23.10 12.63 4.68
CA SER A 939 22.81 12.40 3.26
C SER A 939 23.99 11.77 2.52
N GLN A 940 25.24 11.93 3.01
CA GLN A 940 26.44 11.36 2.40
C GLN A 940 26.87 10.00 2.98
N GLN A 941 26.40 9.59 4.16
CA GLN A 941 26.84 8.34 4.83
C GLN A 941 26.44 7.05 4.12
N GLY A 942 25.65 7.08 3.03
CA GLY A 942 25.38 5.93 2.15
C GLY A 942 26.57 5.53 1.27
N ARG A 943 27.69 6.25 1.28
CA ARG A 943 28.81 6.06 0.35
C ARG A 943 29.94 5.21 0.92
N LYS A 944 30.14 4.02 0.36
CA LYS A 944 31.43 3.34 0.34
C LYS A 944 32.07 3.60 -1.05
N GLY A 945 33.00 4.58 -1.09
CA GLY A 945 33.92 4.77 -2.22
C GLY A 945 33.30 5.38 -3.49
N GLY A 946 33.73 6.58 -3.85
CA GLY A 946 33.50 7.14 -5.18
C GLY A 946 33.13 8.63 -5.20
N ARG A 947 33.78 9.42 -6.04
CA ARG A 947 33.40 10.77 -6.45
C ARG A 947 32.10 10.69 -7.24
N GLY A 948 30.99 11.19 -6.74
CA GLY A 948 29.72 11.11 -7.42
C GLY A 948 28.82 12.31 -7.10
N LEU A 949 27.66 12.39 -7.76
CA LEU A 949 26.64 13.43 -7.60
C LEU A 949 26.41 13.85 -6.13
N PRO A 950 26.35 15.16 -5.84
CA PRO A 950 25.88 15.65 -4.55
C PRO A 950 24.46 15.11 -4.28
N MET A 951 24.25 14.65 -3.05
CA MET A 951 22.97 14.06 -2.66
C MET A 951 22.01 15.12 -2.16
N PRO A 952 20.70 15.01 -2.47
CA PRO A 952 19.71 15.95 -1.99
C PRO A 952 19.54 15.84 -0.46
N MET A 953 19.37 16.98 0.19
CA MET A 953 19.06 17.07 1.62
C MET A 953 17.58 16.85 1.86
N GLY A 954 17.23 15.90 2.73
CA GLY A 954 15.86 15.69 3.16
C GLY A 954 15.44 16.58 4.33
N SER A 955 14.15 16.92 4.39
CA SER A 955 13.55 17.55 5.56
C SER A 955 13.61 16.61 6.76
N GLY A 956 14.51 16.90 7.69
CA GLY A 956 14.75 16.08 8.87
C GLY A 956 13.65 16.19 9.92
N ARG A 957 12.68 15.26 9.92
CA ARG A 957 11.92 14.96 11.14
C ARG A 957 12.78 14.16 12.10
N ARG A 958 12.95 14.69 13.31
CA ARG A 958 13.74 14.12 14.41
C ARG A 958 13.48 12.62 14.57
N GLN A 959 14.56 11.84 14.48
CA GLN A 959 14.66 10.54 15.14
C GLN A 959 15.99 10.52 15.91
N GLU A 960 15.90 10.48 17.22
CA GLU A 960 17.06 10.32 18.11
C GLU A 960 17.68 8.93 17.92
N GLY A 961 18.95 8.87 17.61
CA GLY A 961 19.69 7.62 17.49
C GLY A 961 21.20 7.85 17.51
N ASN A 962 21.82 7.35 18.53
CA ASN A 962 23.24 7.40 18.90
C ASN A 962 24.16 6.73 17.84
N GLY A 963 25.20 7.40 17.34
CA GLY A 963 26.21 6.75 16.50
C GLY A 963 27.51 7.56 16.33
N ARG A 964 28.60 6.90 16.49
CA ARG A 964 29.98 7.38 16.49
C ARG A 964 30.53 7.67 15.08
N ASN A 965 31.40 8.69 15.00
CA ASN A 965 32.07 9.21 13.80
C ASN A 965 33.44 8.54 13.54
N PRO A 966 33.89 8.35 12.32
CA PRO A 966 35.29 8.49 11.97
C PRO A 966 35.52 9.44 10.78
N GLN A 967 36.57 10.23 10.92
CA GLN A 967 37.09 11.20 9.94
C GLN A 967 37.97 10.51 8.92
N ASP A 968 37.79 10.83 7.62
CA ASP A 968 38.84 10.64 6.60
C ASP A 968 38.83 11.78 5.58
N LYS A 969 40.04 12.17 5.16
CA LYS A 969 40.36 13.31 4.28
C LYS A 969 40.15 12.93 2.80
N VAL A 970 39.65 13.86 2.00
CA VAL A 970 39.47 13.75 0.56
C VAL A 970 40.52 14.61 -0.18
N GLU A 971 41.19 14.03 -1.18
CA GLU A 971 42.10 14.72 -2.12
C GLU A 971 41.40 15.05 -3.44
N LEU A 972 41.67 16.19 -4.03
CA LEU A 972 41.05 16.75 -5.23
C LEU A 972 41.95 16.59 -6.48
N PRO A 973 41.39 16.44 -7.70
CA PRO A 973 42.17 16.43 -8.96
C PRO A 973 42.07 17.73 -9.78
N ASP A 974 42.98 17.81 -10.78
CA ASP A 974 43.36 18.96 -11.58
C ASP A 974 42.39 19.40 -12.70
N GLU A 975 42.66 20.61 -13.21
CA GLU A 975 41.82 21.64 -13.85
C GLU A 975 41.42 21.40 -15.35
N ASP A 976 41.73 20.31 -16.01
CA ASP A 976 41.75 20.25 -17.50
C ASP A 976 40.60 19.51 -18.21
N ALA A 977 39.49 19.17 -17.51
CA ALA A 977 38.39 18.42 -18.14
C ALA A 977 37.10 19.22 -18.22
N PHE A 978 37.01 20.15 -19.17
CA PHE A 978 35.78 20.91 -19.42
C PHE A 978 35.27 20.70 -20.86
N GLN A 979 34.06 20.14 -21.01
CA GLN A 979 33.30 20.25 -22.25
C GLN A 979 31.83 20.62 -21.97
N ALA A 980 31.30 21.43 -22.86
CA ALA A 980 30.19 22.34 -22.65
C ALA A 980 28.79 21.70 -22.68
N PRO A 981 27.76 22.38 -22.08
CA PRO A 981 26.36 21.94 -21.98
C PRO A 981 25.62 21.67 -23.30
N ARG A 982 26.19 22.04 -24.47
CA ARG A 982 25.54 21.91 -25.78
C ARG A 982 25.39 20.48 -26.30
N GLU A 983 26.29 19.58 -25.95
CA GLU A 983 26.23 18.16 -26.37
C GLU A 983 25.12 17.44 -25.61
N PHE A 984 24.96 17.72 -24.32
CA PHE A 984 23.94 17.17 -23.47
C PHE A 984 22.49 17.48 -23.95
N ARG A 985 22.27 18.67 -24.48
CA ARG A 985 21.00 19.09 -25.11
C ARG A 985 20.67 18.31 -26.38
N LYS A 986 21.68 17.92 -27.13
CA LYS A 986 21.51 17.12 -28.36
C LYS A 986 21.08 15.68 -28.05
N ASP A 987 21.55 15.14 -26.95
CA ASP A 987 21.27 13.78 -26.51
C ASP A 987 19.87 13.65 -25.90
N LEU A 988 19.40 14.69 -25.21
CA LEU A 988 17.99 14.82 -24.78
C LEU A 988 17.02 14.80 -25.98
N LEU A 989 17.39 15.48 -27.06
CA LEU A 989 16.66 15.50 -28.33
C LEU A 989 16.52 14.12 -28.99
N ASP A 990 17.55 13.30 -28.93
CA ASP A 990 17.58 12.00 -29.61
C ASP A 990 16.85 10.92 -28.77
N ALA A 991 16.85 11.03 -27.47
CA ALA A 991 16.08 10.15 -26.59
C ALA A 991 14.57 10.42 -26.60
N MET A 992 14.16 11.69 -26.65
CA MET A 992 12.74 12.03 -26.75
C MET A 992 12.15 11.74 -28.14
N LYS A 993 12.98 11.64 -29.21
CA LYS A 993 12.54 11.20 -30.55
C LYS A 993 11.98 9.78 -30.59
N GLN A 994 12.37 8.93 -29.65
CA GLN A 994 11.91 7.54 -29.60
C GLN A 994 10.59 7.37 -28.84
N GLY A 995 10.21 8.32 -27.98
CA GLY A 995 9.03 8.22 -27.12
C GLY A 995 7.87 9.18 -27.46
N ALA A 996 8.06 10.20 -28.30
CA ALA A 996 7.03 11.19 -28.60
C ALA A 996 5.98 10.65 -29.59
N PRO A 997 4.67 10.81 -29.32
CA PRO A 997 3.60 10.48 -30.26
C PRO A 997 3.81 11.18 -31.61
N GLU A 998 3.51 10.50 -32.71
CA GLU A 998 3.78 10.98 -34.10
C GLU A 998 3.27 12.41 -34.40
N LYS A 999 2.18 12.79 -33.74
CA LYS A 999 1.52 14.11 -33.90
C LYS A 999 2.37 15.28 -33.35
N TYR A 1000 3.24 15.04 -32.37
CA TYR A 1000 4.03 16.07 -31.67
C TYR A 1000 5.52 16.00 -31.96
N ARG A 1001 5.99 14.97 -32.67
CA ARG A 1001 7.38 14.73 -32.98
C ARG A 1001 8.07 15.91 -33.71
N GLU A 1002 7.36 16.58 -34.60
CA GLU A 1002 7.90 17.74 -35.31
C GLU A 1002 7.95 19.02 -34.46
N GLN A 1003 7.02 19.22 -33.55
CA GLN A 1003 6.99 20.37 -32.66
C GLN A 1003 8.05 20.24 -31.57
N VAL A 1004 8.19 19.08 -31.00
CA VAL A 1004 9.26 18.72 -30.05
C VAL A 1004 10.63 18.90 -30.72
N LYS A 1005 10.80 18.44 -31.94
CA LYS A 1005 12.04 18.61 -32.72
C LYS A 1005 12.36 20.09 -32.97
N ARG A 1006 11.38 20.93 -33.35
CA ARG A 1006 11.56 22.38 -33.54
C ARG A 1006 11.97 23.10 -32.27
N TYR A 1007 11.34 22.77 -31.18
CA TYR A 1007 11.66 23.37 -29.89
C TYR A 1007 13.12 23.13 -29.52
N TYR A 1008 13.59 21.90 -29.69
CA TYR A 1008 14.96 21.56 -29.34
C TYR A 1008 15.98 22.05 -30.39
N GLU A 1009 15.61 22.18 -31.66
CA GLU A 1009 16.44 22.85 -32.65
C GLU A 1009 16.61 24.36 -32.37
N GLU A 1010 15.64 25.01 -31.76
CA GLU A 1010 15.74 26.39 -31.28
C GLU A 1010 16.54 26.53 -29.98
N LEU A 1011 16.50 25.52 -29.10
CA LEU A 1011 17.29 25.48 -27.85
C LEU A 1011 18.80 25.23 -28.10
N VAL A 1012 19.16 24.58 -29.21
CA VAL A 1012 20.54 24.29 -29.60
C VAL A 1012 21.19 25.43 -30.40
N LYS A 1013 20.39 26.37 -30.88
CA LYS A 1013 20.86 27.64 -31.47
C LYS A 1013 21.16 28.68 -30.41
#